data_92fbd3022b9b46be58be49e5a75f87d5
#
_entry.id   92fbd3022b9b46be58be49e5a75f87d5
#
_cell.length_a   1.000
_cell.length_b   1.000
_cell.length_c   1.000
_cell.angle_alpha   90.00
_cell.angle_beta   90.00
_cell.angle_gamma   90.00
#
_symmetry.space_group_name_H-M   'P 1'
#
loop_
_entity.id
_entity.type
_entity.pdbx_description
1 polymer ?
#
loop_
_entity_poly.entity_id
_entity_poly.type
_entity_poly.pdbx_seq_one_letter_code
_entity_poly.pdbx_strand_id
1 'polypeptide(L)'
;MGTWVDLNSQRYLVRGDIQRYKVDPTAPVVRQSGRQRLDSLTSRQSFIFPAPNFGIGMRRIRSDKIDDPMMARRSWDSEIDTRFEDAVLAILNEDSTEPTTSGQTIYRLVDSVEFKGDLWGLFDGKQDSDNAGQVYARKYTGSSTAWTGGGGVASDQDTNPLQALDIAVVGDALVALVLGSSDGSDERDYVRARYSADGASWSTPSTQMGGQTGTNATAGGDTQDGKLVTIGGDIYGIINEADVGQIRIWKSTNEGVAWTQQSAVLTGERVNGAVAYFDLNGDEAPVFCTRDGVYAYDTSANVYQLLVRLIPDDNNGLGFTVWSNPFAPAQSLYCSTGDGDIIEYTWLGTSSGSIIRNVGPTKDDGLPTAKQGYVQHMAGSTRWLFYSYGGHAGSKNATILAFDGKGHKIEFDGSGNHFMHKNTTANRRIDWIALSNADDGNLRLHFQERTATTTSDTKFLAEPLVSPASGIAKKYMASGVIDRPETDFGLPRDDAAFIGVFYQARDLGTTDEEYMNIDYGVNGATPSTDFGNIISGTQEVTLASGAGVSGKSIQIRENWNRSSGDSSKTPQANSLEVMYRKKIASLRGWRFTVDVANMAVEQQTPIATVIANLETAEANVPLQAFEDLPGGTTYYVDVTILGWLDEHGRSVSVYEDAEPNISAVQLQLQEVL
;
A
#
# COMPACT_ATOMS: atom_id res chain seq x y z
N MET A 1 -66.97 5.55 21.64
CA MET A 1 -65.73 5.19 22.33
C MET A 1 -64.65 5.97 21.65
N GLY A 2 -63.89 6.80 22.39
CA GLY A 2 -62.78 7.55 21.84
C GLY A 2 -61.61 6.63 21.51
N THR A 3 -60.84 6.94 20.47
CA THR A 3 -59.60 6.23 20.13
C THR A 3 -58.50 6.73 21.07
N TRP A 4 -57.75 5.84 21.68
CA TRP A 4 -56.63 6.18 22.57
C TRP A 4 -55.29 5.81 21.92
N VAL A 5 -54.27 6.61 22.18
CA VAL A 5 -52.88 6.31 21.84
C VAL A 5 -52.03 6.46 23.09
N ASP A 6 -50.93 5.73 23.16
CA ASP A 6 -49.94 5.87 24.21
C ASP A 6 -48.68 6.54 23.67
N LEU A 7 -48.28 7.66 24.31
CA LEU A 7 -47.02 8.38 23.99
C LEU A 7 -46.24 8.55 25.31
N ASN A 8 -45.06 7.98 25.34
CA ASN A 8 -44.18 7.97 26.50
C ASN A 8 -44.86 7.44 27.77
N SER A 9 -45.59 6.34 27.66
CA SER A 9 -46.37 5.70 28.71
C SER A 9 -47.55 6.55 29.25
N GLN A 10 -47.85 7.65 28.60
CA GLN A 10 -49.07 8.44 28.87
C GLN A 10 -50.10 8.21 27.79
N ARG A 11 -51.35 8.04 28.24
CA ARG A 11 -52.47 7.76 27.35
C ARG A 11 -53.18 9.05 26.94
N TYR A 12 -53.37 9.23 25.64
CA TYR A 12 -54.02 10.40 25.06
C TYR A 12 -55.26 10.04 24.27
N LEU A 13 -56.33 10.78 24.48
CA LEU A 13 -57.59 10.64 23.78
C LEU A 13 -57.48 11.33 22.40
N VAL A 14 -57.78 10.64 21.35
CA VAL A 14 -57.73 11.14 19.98
C VAL A 14 -59.13 11.59 19.53
N ARG A 15 -59.20 12.84 19.02
CA ARG A 15 -60.38 13.43 18.39
C ARG A 15 -60.40 13.09 16.89
N GLY A 16 -61.27 12.21 16.45
CA GLY A 16 -61.34 11.77 15.07
C GLY A 16 -60.43 10.58 14.77
N ASP A 17 -59.99 10.49 13.53
CA ASP A 17 -59.16 9.38 13.05
C ASP A 17 -57.69 9.65 13.11
N ILE A 18 -56.92 8.60 13.33
CA ILE A 18 -55.43 8.63 13.20
C ILE A 18 -55.08 8.45 11.73
N GLN A 19 -54.52 9.49 11.14
CA GLN A 19 -53.98 9.40 9.79
C GLN A 19 -52.61 8.74 9.83
N ARG A 20 -52.49 7.54 9.24
CA ARG A 20 -51.23 6.84 9.07
C ARG A 20 -50.71 7.08 7.66
N TYR A 21 -49.46 7.47 7.54
CA TYR A 21 -48.82 7.69 6.24
C TYR A 21 -47.39 7.13 6.23
N LYS A 22 -46.87 6.89 5.06
CA LYS A 22 -45.46 6.54 4.90
C LYS A 22 -44.68 7.81 4.69
N VAL A 23 -43.61 7.94 5.46
CA VAL A 23 -42.62 8.97 5.26
C VAL A 23 -41.50 8.34 4.42
N ASP A 24 -41.32 8.84 3.20
CA ASP A 24 -40.13 8.50 2.44
C ASP A 24 -38.97 9.30 3.04
N PRO A 25 -37.98 8.66 3.69
CA PRO A 25 -36.83 9.38 4.18
C PRO A 25 -36.19 10.08 2.98
N THR A 26 -36.01 11.37 3.07
CA THR A 26 -35.12 12.09 2.17
C THR A 26 -33.76 11.49 2.35
N ALA A 27 -33.29 10.69 1.38
CA ALA A 27 -31.94 10.19 1.40
C ALA A 27 -31.01 11.39 1.59
N PRO A 28 -30.07 11.33 2.52
CA PRO A 28 -29.03 12.35 2.59
C PRO A 28 -28.43 12.43 1.19
N VAL A 29 -28.44 13.64 0.60
CA VAL A 29 -27.79 13.88 -0.68
C VAL A 29 -26.30 13.71 -0.44
N VAL A 30 -25.81 12.49 -0.62
CA VAL A 30 -24.39 12.24 -0.67
C VAL A 30 -23.92 12.90 -1.97
N ARG A 31 -23.34 14.10 -1.83
CA ARG A 31 -22.67 14.77 -2.93
C ARG A 31 -21.44 13.96 -3.29
N GLN A 32 -21.61 13.03 -4.21
CA GLN A 32 -20.46 12.44 -4.89
C GLN A 32 -19.98 13.45 -5.95
N SER A 33 -18.68 13.58 -6.03
CA SER A 33 -17.98 14.44 -6.98
C SER A 33 -18.54 14.25 -8.40
N GLY A 34 -19.43 15.13 -8.82
CA GLY A 34 -19.82 15.44 -10.19
C GLY A 34 -20.35 14.32 -11.11
N ARG A 35 -20.44 13.06 -10.67
CA ARG A 35 -20.73 11.91 -11.54
C ARG A 35 -21.86 10.98 -11.11
N GLN A 36 -22.60 11.30 -10.04
CA GLN A 36 -23.81 10.57 -9.71
C GLN A 36 -25.03 11.20 -10.38
N ARG A 37 -25.69 10.47 -11.27
CA ARG A 37 -27.08 10.71 -11.63
C ARG A 37 -27.97 10.13 -10.55
N LEU A 38 -28.45 10.94 -9.64
CA LEU A 38 -29.56 10.63 -8.73
C LEU A 38 -30.88 10.82 -9.48
N ASP A 39 -31.23 9.87 -10.32
CA ASP A 39 -32.62 9.76 -10.77
C ASP A 39 -33.37 9.08 -9.65
N SER A 40 -34.24 9.75 -8.97
CA SER A 40 -35.11 9.34 -7.85
C SER A 40 -34.74 8.07 -7.07
N LEU A 41 -34.98 8.01 -5.77
CA LEU A 41 -34.72 6.84 -4.89
C LEU A 41 -35.36 5.52 -5.36
N THR A 42 -36.19 5.55 -6.38
CA THR A 42 -36.86 4.40 -6.98
C THR A 42 -36.20 3.88 -8.24
N SER A 43 -35.21 4.61 -8.79
CA SER A 43 -34.51 4.24 -10.02
C SER A 43 -33.20 3.52 -9.76
N ARG A 44 -32.69 2.87 -10.78
CA ARG A 44 -31.35 2.25 -10.81
C ARG A 44 -30.29 3.35 -10.58
N GLN A 45 -29.42 3.09 -9.62
CA GLN A 45 -28.30 3.94 -9.26
C GLN A 45 -27.02 3.30 -9.79
N SER A 46 -26.00 4.08 -10.02
CA SER A 46 -24.68 3.57 -10.39
C SER A 46 -23.58 4.25 -9.59
N PHE A 47 -22.51 3.49 -9.38
CA PHE A 47 -21.30 3.93 -8.74
C PHE A 47 -20.11 3.57 -9.62
N ILE A 48 -19.30 4.58 -9.97
CA ILE A 48 -18.15 4.39 -10.85
C ILE A 48 -16.88 4.30 -10.01
N PHE A 49 -16.23 3.15 -10.05
CA PHE A 49 -14.86 3.02 -9.60
C PHE A 49 -13.94 3.57 -10.70
N PRO A 50 -13.20 4.65 -10.45
CA PRO A 50 -12.24 5.17 -11.41
C PRO A 50 -11.06 4.20 -11.59
N ALA A 51 -10.19 4.47 -12.56
CA ALA A 51 -8.92 3.76 -12.67
C ALA A 51 -8.13 3.87 -11.35
N PRO A 52 -7.61 2.76 -10.80
CA PRO A 52 -7.02 2.74 -9.46
C PRO A 52 -5.55 3.22 -9.48
N ASN A 53 -5.33 4.46 -9.87
CA ASN A 53 -4.02 5.07 -10.09
C ASN A 53 -3.39 5.73 -8.85
N PHE A 54 -4.04 5.66 -7.67
CA PHE A 54 -3.48 6.14 -6.40
C PHE A 54 -2.90 5.02 -5.52
N GLY A 55 -2.73 3.84 -6.06
CA GLY A 55 -2.03 2.75 -5.38
C GLY A 55 -2.93 1.77 -4.63
N ILE A 56 -2.29 0.82 -3.98
CA ILE A 56 -2.92 -0.25 -3.19
C ILE A 56 -3.16 0.19 -1.74
N GLY A 57 -3.90 -0.60 -0.96
CA GLY A 57 -4.00 -0.49 0.49
C GLY A 57 -5.30 0.07 1.02
N MET A 58 -6.41 0.06 0.24
CA MET A 58 -7.73 0.43 0.74
C MET A 58 -8.67 -0.79 0.74
N ARG A 59 -9.01 -1.29 1.93
CA ARG A 59 -9.96 -2.42 2.07
C ARG A 59 -11.41 -2.02 1.93
N ARG A 60 -11.78 -0.85 2.46
CA ARG A 60 -13.16 -0.38 2.49
C ARG A 60 -13.22 1.13 2.27
N ILE A 61 -14.15 1.55 1.41
CA ILE A 61 -14.47 2.97 1.26
C ILE A 61 -15.36 3.36 2.45
N ARG A 62 -14.91 4.31 3.25
CA ARG A 62 -15.70 4.87 4.34
C ARG A 62 -16.82 5.75 3.78
N SER A 63 -17.98 5.71 4.40
CA SER A 63 -19.15 6.49 3.99
C SER A 63 -18.93 8.02 4.03
N ASP A 64 -18.05 8.48 4.92
CA ASP A 64 -17.64 9.89 5.04
C ASP A 64 -16.58 10.32 4.01
N LYS A 65 -16.04 9.37 3.23
CA LYS A 65 -14.95 9.56 2.26
C LYS A 65 -15.36 9.31 0.80
N ILE A 66 -16.66 9.18 0.54
CA ILE A 66 -17.17 8.85 -0.81
C ILE A 66 -16.78 9.90 -1.86
N ASP A 67 -16.60 11.15 -1.46
CA ASP A 67 -16.20 12.25 -2.35
C ASP A 67 -14.68 12.42 -2.45
N ASP A 68 -13.89 11.55 -1.84
CA ASP A 68 -12.45 11.65 -1.76
C ASP A 68 -11.76 11.07 -3.02
N PRO A 69 -10.70 11.70 -3.56
CA PRO A 69 -9.83 11.10 -4.59
C PRO A 69 -9.27 9.72 -4.23
N MET A 70 -9.31 9.32 -2.96
CA MET A 70 -9.00 7.95 -2.50
C MET A 70 -9.80 6.85 -3.21
N MET A 71 -10.90 7.18 -3.88
CA MET A 71 -11.65 6.19 -4.67
C MET A 71 -10.88 5.64 -5.87
N ALA A 72 -9.81 6.31 -6.29
CA ALA A 72 -8.87 5.77 -7.27
C ALA A 72 -7.86 4.77 -6.68
N ARG A 73 -8.02 4.38 -5.42
CA ARG A 73 -7.26 3.30 -4.77
C ARG A 73 -7.96 1.96 -4.90
N ARG A 74 -7.22 0.93 -4.65
CA ARG A 74 -7.69 -0.47 -4.64
C ARG A 74 -7.25 -1.20 -3.37
N SER A 75 -7.92 -2.28 -3.05
CA SER A 75 -7.53 -3.12 -1.93
C SER A 75 -6.23 -3.86 -2.25
N TRP A 76 -6.20 -4.53 -3.39
CA TRP A 76 -5.04 -5.27 -3.88
C TRP A 76 -5.09 -5.41 -5.40
N ASP A 77 -3.93 -5.57 -6.02
CA ASP A 77 -3.79 -6.00 -7.41
C ASP A 77 -2.61 -6.95 -7.57
N SER A 78 -2.58 -7.60 -8.71
CA SER A 78 -1.50 -8.47 -9.13
C SER A 78 -1.51 -8.55 -10.65
N GLU A 79 -0.34 -8.39 -11.24
CA GLU A 79 -0.11 -8.47 -12.70
C GLU A 79 -0.92 -7.48 -13.57
N ILE A 80 -1.47 -6.41 -12.99
CA ILE A 80 -2.13 -5.31 -13.71
C ILE A 80 -1.34 -4.02 -13.54
N ASP A 81 -1.12 -3.30 -14.64
CA ASP A 81 -0.47 -1.99 -14.59
C ASP A 81 -1.47 -0.88 -14.24
N THR A 82 -1.26 -0.27 -13.11
CA THR A 82 -2.11 0.81 -12.57
C THR A 82 -1.33 2.11 -12.35
N ARG A 83 -0.08 2.19 -12.84
CA ARG A 83 0.85 3.29 -12.56
C ARG A 83 0.56 4.60 -13.29
N PHE A 84 -0.12 4.53 -14.42
CA PHE A 84 -0.28 5.67 -15.33
C PHE A 84 -1.70 6.23 -15.28
N GLU A 85 -1.83 7.50 -14.93
CA GLU A 85 -3.13 8.17 -14.70
C GLU A 85 -4.03 8.19 -15.92
N ASP A 86 -3.46 8.46 -17.08
CA ASP A 86 -4.19 8.63 -18.35
C ASP A 86 -4.15 7.36 -19.22
N ALA A 87 -3.49 6.32 -18.73
CA ALA A 87 -3.37 5.09 -19.49
C ALA A 87 -4.52 4.13 -19.21
N VAL A 88 -4.85 3.36 -20.22
CA VAL A 88 -5.75 2.23 -20.10
C VAL A 88 -5.09 1.16 -19.24
N LEU A 89 -5.82 0.57 -18.30
CA LEU A 89 -5.34 -0.58 -17.54
C LEU A 89 -5.11 -1.77 -18.50
N ALA A 90 -4.03 -2.49 -18.28
CA ALA A 90 -3.65 -3.68 -19.04
C ALA A 90 -2.90 -4.66 -18.13
N ILE A 91 -2.85 -5.93 -18.51
CA ILE A 91 -2.01 -6.92 -17.85
C ILE A 91 -0.54 -6.51 -18.01
N LEU A 92 0.28 -6.69 -16.96
CA LEU A 92 1.72 -6.42 -16.98
C LEU A 92 2.46 -7.32 -17.96
N ASN A 93 3.64 -6.87 -18.36
CA ASN A 93 4.55 -7.69 -19.16
C ASN A 93 5.05 -8.90 -18.37
N GLU A 94 5.22 -10.02 -19.06
CA GLU A 94 5.89 -11.20 -18.53
C GLU A 94 7.37 -10.89 -18.27
N ASP A 95 7.91 -11.42 -17.18
CA ASP A 95 9.33 -11.37 -16.89
C ASP A 95 10.11 -12.28 -17.86
N SER A 96 11.34 -11.90 -18.13
CA SER A 96 12.27 -12.71 -18.92
C SER A 96 13.36 -13.26 -18.02
N THR A 97 13.65 -14.55 -18.15
CA THR A 97 14.75 -15.19 -17.42
C THR A 97 16.08 -14.84 -18.07
N GLU A 98 17.05 -14.48 -17.26
CA GLU A 98 18.43 -14.25 -17.66
C GLU A 98 19.20 -15.56 -17.42
N PRO A 99 19.72 -16.22 -18.49
CA PRO A 99 20.48 -17.44 -18.29
C PRO A 99 21.76 -17.15 -17.52
N THR A 100 21.98 -17.89 -16.46
CA THR A 100 23.27 -17.89 -15.75
C THR A 100 24.26 -18.78 -16.48
N THR A 101 25.54 -18.36 -16.54
CA THR A 101 26.60 -19.14 -17.20
C THR A 101 26.72 -20.53 -16.61
N SER A 102 26.82 -21.53 -17.49
CA SER A 102 27.03 -22.93 -17.14
C SER A 102 28.30 -23.15 -16.32
N GLY A 103 28.22 -23.92 -15.29
CA GLY A 103 29.34 -24.50 -14.58
C GLY A 103 29.63 -24.02 -13.16
N GLN A 104 28.95 -22.98 -12.69
CA GLN A 104 29.07 -22.53 -11.29
C GLN A 104 27.69 -22.23 -10.72
N THR A 105 27.36 -22.81 -9.59
CA THR A 105 26.14 -22.53 -8.88
C THR A 105 26.28 -21.15 -8.22
N ILE A 106 25.60 -20.15 -8.79
CA ILE A 106 25.48 -18.81 -8.20
C ILE A 106 24.40 -18.88 -7.14
N TYR A 107 24.73 -18.51 -5.91
CA TYR A 107 23.82 -18.54 -4.80
C TYR A 107 23.05 -17.24 -4.64
N ARG A 108 23.75 -16.09 -4.68
CA ARG A 108 23.15 -14.79 -4.39
C ARG A 108 23.86 -13.68 -5.16
N LEU A 109 23.12 -12.82 -5.82
CA LEU A 109 23.59 -11.51 -6.25
C LEU A 109 23.38 -10.54 -5.09
N VAL A 110 24.47 -9.97 -4.60
CA VAL A 110 24.45 -9.14 -3.38
C VAL A 110 24.17 -7.71 -3.74
N ASP A 111 24.89 -7.20 -4.76
CA ASP A 111 24.74 -5.84 -5.24
C ASP A 111 25.29 -5.71 -6.66
N SER A 112 24.99 -4.57 -7.32
CA SER A 112 25.47 -4.27 -8.66
C SER A 112 25.72 -2.79 -8.87
N VAL A 113 26.57 -2.51 -9.83
CA VAL A 113 26.95 -1.14 -10.18
C VAL A 113 27.24 -1.03 -11.68
N GLU A 114 26.94 0.12 -12.29
CA GLU A 114 27.35 0.41 -13.65
C GLU A 114 28.80 0.88 -13.68
N PHE A 115 29.61 0.21 -14.50
CA PHE A 115 31.02 0.52 -14.69
C PHE A 115 31.42 0.42 -16.15
N LYS A 116 31.95 1.51 -16.70
CA LYS A 116 32.37 1.62 -18.12
C LYS A 116 31.32 1.24 -19.13
N GLY A 117 30.05 1.55 -18.83
CA GLY A 117 28.91 1.26 -19.70
C GLY A 117 28.32 -0.13 -19.57
N ASP A 118 28.82 -0.94 -18.67
CA ASP A 118 28.35 -2.28 -18.38
C ASP A 118 27.77 -2.37 -16.94
N LEU A 119 26.78 -3.22 -16.75
CA LEU A 119 26.29 -3.56 -15.42
C LEU A 119 27.13 -4.71 -14.84
N TRP A 120 27.76 -4.46 -13.71
CA TRP A 120 28.55 -5.43 -12.96
C TRP A 120 27.82 -5.85 -11.70
N GLY A 121 27.72 -7.16 -11.46
CA GLY A 121 27.13 -7.73 -10.25
C GLY A 121 28.16 -8.46 -9.40
N LEU A 122 28.02 -8.37 -8.09
CA LEU A 122 28.82 -9.11 -7.11
C LEU A 122 28.02 -10.29 -6.59
N PHE A 123 28.54 -11.49 -6.79
CA PHE A 123 27.85 -12.75 -6.50
C PHE A 123 28.56 -13.56 -5.41
N ASP A 124 27.76 -14.12 -4.49
CA ASP A 124 28.19 -15.22 -3.66
C ASP A 124 28.16 -16.53 -4.45
N GLY A 125 29.23 -17.32 -4.36
CA GLY A 125 29.26 -18.69 -4.85
C GLY A 125 28.49 -19.64 -3.93
N LYS A 126 28.36 -20.91 -4.38
CA LYS A 126 27.64 -21.95 -3.64
C LYS A 126 28.28 -22.19 -2.27
N GLN A 127 27.45 -22.13 -1.25
CA GLN A 127 27.78 -22.58 0.10
C GLN A 127 27.48 -24.09 0.17
N ASP A 128 28.43 -24.92 -0.28
CA ASP A 128 28.44 -26.35 0.04
C ASP A 128 29.34 -26.59 1.22
N SER A 129 28.99 -27.55 2.04
CA SER A 129 29.70 -27.92 3.26
C SER A 129 31.17 -28.31 3.09
N ASP A 130 31.63 -28.47 1.84
CA ASP A 130 32.97 -28.97 1.54
C ASP A 130 33.79 -28.05 0.62
N ASN A 131 33.28 -26.88 0.24
CA ASN A 131 34.04 -25.94 -0.59
C ASN A 131 33.85 -24.50 -0.10
N ALA A 132 34.97 -23.86 0.13
CA ALA A 132 35.09 -22.44 0.39
C ALA A 132 34.19 -21.64 -0.55
N GLY A 133 33.37 -20.77 0.01
CA GLY A 133 32.55 -19.84 -0.75
C GLY A 133 33.45 -19.04 -1.68
N GLN A 134 33.08 -18.90 -2.93
CA GLN A 134 33.81 -18.05 -3.88
C GLN A 134 32.95 -16.82 -4.14
N VAL A 135 33.58 -15.65 -4.14
CA VAL A 135 32.95 -14.39 -4.53
C VAL A 135 33.35 -14.06 -5.97
N TYR A 136 32.36 -13.77 -6.80
CA TYR A 136 32.58 -13.45 -8.23
C TYR A 136 32.02 -12.07 -8.55
N ALA A 137 32.77 -11.29 -9.32
CA ALA A 137 32.21 -10.18 -10.05
C ALA A 137 31.93 -10.62 -11.49
N ARG A 138 30.75 -10.32 -11.99
CA ARG A 138 30.33 -10.67 -13.35
C ARG A 138 29.70 -9.50 -14.04
N LYS A 139 29.91 -9.44 -15.35
CA LYS A 139 29.37 -8.44 -16.24
C LYS A 139 28.09 -8.96 -16.89
N TYR A 140 27.06 -8.11 -16.93
CA TYR A 140 25.87 -8.36 -17.75
C TYR A 140 26.18 -8.12 -19.23
N THR A 141 25.84 -9.04 -20.09
CA THR A 141 26.15 -8.98 -21.53
C THR A 141 24.92 -9.01 -22.44
N GLY A 142 23.72 -9.00 -21.88
CA GLY A 142 22.45 -8.87 -22.61
C GLY A 142 22.04 -10.01 -23.55
N SER A 143 22.95 -10.94 -23.80
CA SER A 143 22.74 -12.04 -24.74
C SER A 143 22.31 -13.34 -24.06
N SER A 144 22.31 -14.45 -24.77
CA SER A 144 21.89 -15.78 -24.26
C SER A 144 22.67 -16.28 -23.03
N THR A 145 23.73 -15.57 -22.60
CA THR A 145 24.50 -15.82 -21.38
C THR A 145 24.60 -14.52 -20.60
N ALA A 146 23.55 -14.13 -19.93
CA ALA A 146 23.38 -12.77 -19.40
C ALA A 146 24.51 -12.28 -18.49
N TRP A 147 25.07 -13.15 -17.65
CA TRP A 147 26.14 -12.76 -16.71
C TRP A 147 27.42 -13.55 -17.03
N THR A 148 28.34 -12.92 -17.71
CA THR A 148 29.59 -13.55 -18.19
C THR A 148 30.83 -12.78 -17.76
N GLY A 149 32.01 -13.39 -17.98
CA GLY A 149 33.29 -12.75 -17.69
C GLY A 149 33.49 -12.46 -16.19
N GLY A 150 34.54 -11.83 -15.88
CA GLY A 150 34.93 -11.51 -14.52
C GLY A 150 35.68 -12.65 -13.85
N GLY A 151 36.62 -12.27 -12.99
CA GLY A 151 37.41 -13.20 -12.19
C GLY A 151 36.79 -13.46 -10.83
N GLY A 152 37.29 -14.47 -10.13
CA GLY A 152 37.09 -14.56 -8.69
C GLY A 152 37.61 -13.31 -8.02
N VAL A 153 36.77 -12.62 -7.25
CA VAL A 153 37.15 -11.41 -6.49
C VAL A 153 38.14 -11.75 -5.41
N ALA A 154 38.14 -12.99 -4.99
CA ALA A 154 39.08 -13.52 -4.05
C ALA A 154 39.81 -14.71 -4.67
N SER A 155 41.11 -14.60 -4.90
CA SER A 155 41.94 -15.67 -5.38
C SER A 155 42.62 -16.39 -4.21
N ASP A 156 43.00 -17.63 -4.47
CA ASP A 156 43.63 -18.72 -3.72
C ASP A 156 44.59 -18.41 -2.56
N GLN A 157 44.87 -17.17 -2.22
CA GLN A 157 45.76 -16.84 -1.10
C GLN A 157 45.00 -16.51 0.21
N ASP A 158 43.74 -16.18 0.11
CA ASP A 158 42.86 -16.12 1.29
C ASP A 158 42.02 -17.38 1.23
N THR A 159 42.33 -18.31 2.04
CA THR A 159 41.88 -19.68 1.93
C THR A 159 40.36 -19.87 1.98
N ASN A 160 39.56 -18.84 2.27
CA ASN A 160 38.09 -18.91 2.20
C ASN A 160 37.42 -17.51 2.18
N PRO A 161 37.17 -16.88 1.03
CA PRO A 161 36.21 -15.78 0.96
C PRO A 161 34.83 -16.35 1.15
N LEU A 162 34.20 -16.00 2.24
CA LEU A 162 32.96 -16.63 2.66
C LEU A 162 31.72 -15.94 2.13
N GLN A 163 31.80 -14.61 1.88
CA GLN A 163 30.63 -13.82 1.50
C GLN A 163 30.99 -12.50 0.80
N ALA A 164 30.22 -12.15 -0.21
CA ALA A 164 30.20 -10.81 -0.79
C ALA A 164 29.39 -9.86 0.12
N LEU A 165 29.85 -8.62 0.29
CA LEU A 165 29.17 -7.62 1.11
C LEU A 165 28.64 -6.47 0.29
N ASP A 166 29.47 -5.91 -0.63
CA ASP A 166 29.09 -4.73 -1.42
C ASP A 166 30.05 -4.49 -2.58
N ILE A 167 29.60 -3.72 -3.60
CA ILE A 167 30.40 -3.29 -4.74
C ILE A 167 30.12 -1.84 -5.08
N ALA A 168 31.16 -1.06 -5.35
CA ALA A 168 31.06 0.34 -5.74
C ALA A 168 32.08 0.72 -6.81
N VAL A 169 31.84 1.84 -7.48
CA VAL A 169 32.77 2.48 -8.41
C VAL A 169 33.36 3.70 -7.77
N VAL A 170 34.69 3.86 -7.90
CA VAL A 170 35.42 5.08 -7.56
C VAL A 170 36.44 5.36 -8.63
N GLY A 171 36.38 6.55 -9.25
CA GLY A 171 37.23 6.88 -10.39
C GLY A 171 37.10 5.87 -11.53
N ASP A 172 38.21 5.29 -11.95
CA ASP A 172 38.27 4.26 -12.98
C ASP A 172 38.36 2.83 -12.46
N ALA A 173 38.00 2.59 -11.17
CA ALA A 173 38.10 1.31 -10.53
C ALA A 173 36.77 0.81 -9.96
N LEU A 174 36.57 -0.51 -10.01
CA LEU A 174 35.59 -1.25 -9.21
C LEU A 174 36.22 -1.60 -7.86
N VAL A 175 35.45 -1.42 -6.79
CA VAL A 175 35.85 -1.86 -5.45
C VAL A 175 34.78 -2.78 -4.89
N ALA A 176 35.18 -3.95 -4.40
CA ALA A 176 34.29 -4.92 -3.76
C ALA A 176 34.71 -5.15 -2.31
N LEU A 177 33.74 -5.20 -1.41
CA LEU A 177 33.94 -5.68 -0.04
C LEU A 177 33.63 -7.16 0.04
N VAL A 178 34.51 -7.90 0.68
CA VAL A 178 34.39 -9.33 0.90
C VAL A 178 34.69 -9.67 2.36
N LEU A 179 33.94 -10.64 2.87
CA LEU A 179 34.16 -11.24 4.17
C LEU A 179 35.05 -12.47 3.97
N GLY A 180 36.10 -12.60 4.75
CA GLY A 180 37.07 -13.69 4.64
C GLY A 180 37.47 -14.32 5.98
N SER A 181 38.15 -15.47 5.93
CA SER A 181 38.72 -16.16 7.08
C SER A 181 40.26 -16.12 7.04
N SER A 182 40.89 -15.95 8.20
CA SER A 182 42.35 -15.83 8.32
C SER A 182 43.09 -17.15 8.33
N ASP A 183 42.42 -18.26 8.69
CA ASP A 183 43.05 -19.52 8.97
C ASP A 183 42.51 -20.73 8.20
N GLY A 184 41.60 -20.50 7.27
CA GLY A 184 40.96 -21.56 6.51
C GLY A 184 39.85 -22.30 7.29
N SER A 185 39.47 -21.81 8.45
CA SER A 185 38.27 -22.23 9.16
C SER A 185 37.03 -21.55 8.57
N ASP A 186 35.84 -22.07 8.88
CA ASP A 186 34.55 -21.42 8.47
C ASP A 186 34.28 -20.13 9.29
N GLU A 187 35.27 -19.60 10.00
CA GLU A 187 35.15 -18.42 10.85
C GLU A 187 35.30 -17.14 10.02
N ARG A 188 34.37 -16.21 10.21
CA ARG A 188 34.24 -14.94 9.46
C ARG A 188 35.05 -13.86 10.17
N ASP A 189 36.35 -13.81 9.97
CA ASP A 189 37.27 -13.07 10.83
C ASP A 189 37.48 -11.62 10.43
N TYR A 190 37.32 -11.27 9.15
CA TYR A 190 37.68 -9.93 8.70
C TYR A 190 36.97 -9.50 7.41
N VAL A 191 36.86 -8.18 7.23
CA VAL A 191 36.43 -7.56 5.97
C VAL A 191 37.64 -7.06 5.20
N ARG A 192 37.68 -7.32 3.90
CA ARG A 192 38.67 -6.76 2.97
C ARG A 192 38.01 -6.09 1.79
N ALA A 193 38.65 -4.99 1.35
CA ALA A 193 38.35 -4.39 0.07
C ALA A 193 39.23 -5.02 -1.01
N ARG A 194 38.68 -5.21 -2.20
CA ARG A 194 39.38 -5.63 -3.42
C ARG A 194 39.09 -4.59 -4.48
N TYR A 195 40.05 -4.28 -5.33
CA TYR A 195 39.87 -3.32 -6.40
C TYR A 195 40.28 -3.91 -7.76
N SER A 196 39.65 -3.42 -8.82
CA SER A 196 39.88 -3.84 -10.19
C SER A 196 39.68 -2.66 -11.15
N ALA A 197 40.59 -2.47 -12.07
CA ALA A 197 40.45 -1.48 -13.13
C ALA A 197 39.67 -1.98 -14.35
N ASP A 198 39.45 -3.28 -14.47
CA ASP A 198 38.82 -3.94 -15.62
C ASP A 198 37.67 -4.90 -15.26
N GLY A 199 37.45 -5.12 -13.98
CA GLY A 199 36.46 -6.09 -13.47
C GLY A 199 36.90 -7.56 -13.58
N ALA A 200 37.94 -7.85 -14.32
CA ALA A 200 38.45 -9.20 -14.57
C ALA A 200 39.60 -9.59 -13.64
N SER A 201 40.49 -8.65 -13.38
CA SER A 201 41.70 -8.82 -12.55
C SER A 201 41.56 -8.06 -11.24
N TRP A 202 41.56 -8.76 -10.12
CA TRP A 202 41.33 -8.18 -8.80
C TRP A 202 42.59 -8.17 -7.96
N SER A 203 42.96 -7.00 -7.47
CA SER A 203 44.10 -6.79 -6.61
C SER A 203 43.71 -6.88 -5.13
N THR A 204 44.61 -7.38 -4.33
CA THR A 204 44.45 -7.48 -2.87
C THR A 204 45.10 -6.29 -2.21
N PRO A 205 44.36 -5.32 -1.63
CA PRO A 205 44.94 -4.32 -0.77
C PRO A 205 45.57 -4.98 0.47
N SER A 206 46.62 -4.42 0.97
CA SER A 206 47.30 -4.92 2.17
C SER A 206 46.52 -4.66 3.47
N THR A 207 45.46 -3.87 3.41
CA THR A 207 44.71 -3.42 4.59
C THR A 207 43.54 -4.32 4.89
N GLN A 208 43.53 -4.93 6.05
CA GLN A 208 42.39 -5.60 6.65
C GLN A 208 41.51 -4.53 7.33
N MET A 209 40.23 -4.52 7.04
CA MET A 209 39.27 -3.55 7.53
C MET A 209 38.36 -4.23 8.56
N GLY A 210 38.61 -3.99 9.85
CA GLY A 210 37.88 -4.68 10.92
C GLY A 210 38.28 -6.15 11.08
N GLY A 211 37.90 -6.76 12.19
CA GLY A 211 38.19 -8.14 12.52
C GLY A 211 39.19 -8.30 13.65
N GLN A 212 39.15 -9.43 14.31
CA GLN A 212 40.03 -9.73 15.45
C GLN A 212 41.44 -9.93 14.99
N THR A 213 42.37 -9.28 15.67
CA THR A 213 43.80 -9.64 15.67
C THR A 213 44.06 -10.69 16.76
N GLY A 214 43.52 -11.90 16.63
CA GLY A 214 43.80 -12.92 17.65
C GLY A 214 43.00 -14.20 17.44
N THR A 215 43.62 -15.29 17.78
CA THR A 215 43.28 -16.69 17.58
C THR A 215 42.04 -17.24 18.33
N ASN A 216 41.03 -16.43 18.63
CA ASN A 216 39.85 -16.89 19.34
C ASN A 216 38.56 -16.23 18.80
N ALA A 217 38.24 -16.46 17.56
CA ALA A 217 36.87 -16.32 17.11
C ALA A 217 36.09 -17.53 17.66
N THR A 218 35.23 -17.31 18.63
CA THR A 218 34.36 -18.36 19.13
C THR A 218 33.40 -18.74 18.00
N ALA A 219 33.38 -20.00 17.61
CA ALA A 219 32.44 -20.57 16.66
C ALA A 219 31.01 -20.23 17.09
N GLY A 220 30.37 -19.26 16.45
CA GLY A 220 29.05 -18.82 16.89
C GLY A 220 28.55 -17.55 16.21
N GLY A 221 28.81 -17.35 14.93
CA GLY A 221 27.84 -16.72 14.09
C GLY A 221 27.65 -15.21 14.11
N ASP A 222 28.60 -14.40 14.55
CA ASP A 222 28.47 -12.96 14.44
C ASP A 222 28.83 -12.49 13.01
N THR A 223 27.81 -12.20 12.25
CA THR A 223 27.91 -11.70 10.88
C THR A 223 28.45 -10.29 10.88
N GLN A 224 29.67 -10.10 10.38
CA GLN A 224 30.17 -8.78 10.05
C GLN A 224 29.47 -8.30 8.79
N ASP A 225 28.97 -7.06 8.82
CA ASP A 225 28.36 -6.41 7.69
C ASP A 225 29.27 -5.24 7.24
N GLY A 226 29.16 -4.86 5.97
CA GLY A 226 29.91 -3.72 5.45
C GLY A 226 29.29 -3.17 4.20
N LYS A 227 29.41 -1.85 4.02
CA LYS A 227 28.91 -1.12 2.86
C LYS A 227 29.94 -0.11 2.35
N LEU A 228 29.86 0.17 1.07
CA LEU A 228 30.71 1.15 0.38
C LEU A 228 29.91 2.39 -0.01
N VAL A 229 30.51 3.56 0.14
CA VAL A 229 29.95 4.82 -0.32
C VAL A 229 31.02 5.64 -1.00
N THR A 230 30.78 6.12 -2.22
CA THR A 230 31.68 6.99 -2.97
C THR A 230 31.20 8.42 -2.88
N ILE A 231 32.11 9.35 -2.52
CA ILE A 231 31.89 10.80 -2.40
C ILE A 231 33.06 11.56 -2.96
N GLY A 232 32.84 12.39 -3.96
CA GLY A 232 33.84 13.33 -4.47
C GLY A 232 35.17 12.71 -4.94
N GLY A 233 35.15 11.41 -5.31
CA GLY A 233 36.39 10.70 -5.71
C GLY A 233 37.03 9.89 -4.58
N ASP A 234 36.62 10.07 -3.34
CA ASP A 234 36.97 9.21 -2.20
C ASP A 234 35.99 8.07 -2.05
N ILE A 235 36.39 6.93 -1.53
CA ILE A 235 35.52 5.82 -1.18
C ILE A 235 35.59 5.54 0.32
N TYR A 236 34.48 5.35 0.92
CA TYR A 236 34.30 5.06 2.35
C TYR A 236 33.76 3.64 2.53
N GLY A 237 34.41 2.86 3.38
CA GLY A 237 33.92 1.57 3.86
C GLY A 237 33.33 1.74 5.27
N ILE A 238 32.06 1.42 5.42
CA ILE A 238 31.35 1.43 6.71
C ILE A 238 31.28 -0.03 7.19
N ILE A 239 32.04 -0.36 8.21
CA ILE A 239 32.24 -1.74 8.66
C ILE A 239 31.67 -1.91 10.05
N ASN A 240 30.80 -2.91 10.21
CA ASN A 240 30.33 -3.37 11.50
C ASN A 240 31.31 -4.42 12.06
N GLU A 241 31.92 -4.12 13.19
CA GLU A 241 32.74 -5.04 13.95
C GLU A 241 31.84 -5.69 15.02
N ALA A 242 31.17 -6.81 14.67
CA ALA A 242 30.15 -7.44 15.49
C ALA A 242 30.66 -7.88 16.86
N ASP A 243 31.88 -8.39 16.94
CA ASP A 243 32.49 -8.86 18.20
C ASP A 243 32.60 -7.79 19.28
N VAL A 244 32.71 -6.54 18.89
CA VAL A 244 32.83 -5.41 19.81
C VAL A 244 31.61 -4.48 19.79
N GLY A 245 30.60 -4.78 18.94
CA GLY A 245 29.41 -3.97 18.80
C GLY A 245 29.72 -2.54 18.34
N GLN A 246 30.64 -2.39 17.41
CA GLN A 246 31.11 -1.10 16.92
C GLN A 246 31.03 -1.00 15.41
N ILE A 247 30.71 0.21 14.95
CA ILE A 247 30.74 0.58 13.52
C ILE A 247 31.87 1.56 13.33
N ARG A 248 32.70 1.30 12.32
CA ARG A 248 33.87 2.09 11.98
C ARG A 248 33.86 2.51 10.52
N ILE A 249 34.40 3.68 10.26
CA ILE A 249 34.60 4.20 8.91
C ILE A 249 36.05 3.99 8.49
N TRP A 250 36.23 3.50 7.28
CA TRP A 250 37.50 3.41 6.58
C TRP A 250 37.44 4.27 5.32
N LYS A 251 38.47 5.03 5.05
CA LYS A 251 38.54 5.93 3.89
C LYS A 251 39.70 5.56 2.99
N SER A 252 39.45 5.55 1.68
CA SER A 252 40.49 5.49 0.64
C SER A 252 40.35 6.70 -0.29
N THR A 253 41.47 7.34 -0.56
CA THR A 253 41.60 8.48 -1.48
C THR A 253 42.34 8.10 -2.77
N ASN A 254 42.58 6.82 -2.98
CA ASN A 254 43.31 6.27 -4.12
C ASN A 254 42.62 5.03 -4.71
N GLU A 255 41.35 5.18 -5.04
CA GLU A 255 40.58 4.16 -5.76
C GLU A 255 40.50 2.77 -5.07
N GLY A 256 40.49 2.75 -3.73
CA GLY A 256 40.43 1.51 -2.97
C GLY A 256 41.74 0.77 -2.79
N VAL A 257 42.85 1.33 -3.25
CA VAL A 257 44.21 0.70 -3.15
C VAL A 257 44.74 0.69 -1.71
N ALA A 258 44.55 1.78 -0.98
CA ALA A 258 44.93 1.86 0.43
C ALA A 258 43.84 2.50 1.27
N TRP A 259 43.70 2.01 2.49
CA TRP A 259 42.63 2.40 3.39
C TRP A 259 43.14 2.91 4.72
N THR A 260 42.49 3.95 5.22
CA THR A 260 42.83 4.56 6.52
C THR A 260 41.59 4.55 7.39
N GLN A 261 41.68 3.93 8.57
CA GLN A 261 40.63 3.94 9.56
C GLN A 261 40.44 5.34 10.14
N GLN A 262 39.21 5.79 10.22
CA GLN A 262 38.87 7.05 10.87
C GLN A 262 38.74 6.81 12.40
N SER A 263 39.01 7.88 13.18
CA SER A 263 39.08 7.73 14.65
C SER A 263 37.72 7.66 15.33
N ALA A 264 36.64 8.11 14.68
CA ALA A 264 35.30 8.04 15.25
C ALA A 264 34.82 6.58 15.34
N VAL A 265 34.13 6.28 16.43
CA VAL A 265 33.50 4.97 16.67
C VAL A 265 32.04 5.18 17.05
N LEU A 266 31.15 4.45 16.39
CA LEU A 266 29.75 4.37 16.76
C LEU A 266 29.49 3.04 17.44
N THR A 267 28.92 3.07 18.65
CA THR A 267 28.39 1.84 19.25
C THR A 267 27.09 1.47 18.56
N GLY A 268 27.02 0.30 17.96
CA GLY A 268 25.86 -0.14 17.19
C GLY A 268 26.09 -1.50 16.54
N GLU A 269 25.04 -2.03 15.98
CA GLU A 269 25.03 -3.33 15.30
C GLU A 269 24.39 -3.18 13.94
N ARG A 270 24.85 -4.00 13.00
CA ARG A 270 24.41 -4.06 11.61
C ARG A 270 24.68 -2.80 10.78
N VAL A 271 25.02 -3.00 9.54
CA VAL A 271 25.08 -1.98 8.49
C VAL A 271 24.45 -2.59 7.23
N ASN A 272 23.13 -2.42 7.10
CA ASN A 272 22.39 -3.06 6.02
C ASN A 272 22.36 -2.22 4.73
N GLY A 273 22.45 -0.91 4.83
CA GLY A 273 22.43 0.00 3.69
C GLY A 273 23.28 1.23 3.93
N ALA A 274 23.91 1.75 2.88
CA ALA A 274 24.64 2.99 2.90
C ALA A 274 24.60 3.70 1.54
N VAL A 275 24.56 5.03 1.55
CA VAL A 275 24.55 5.90 0.36
C VAL A 275 25.21 7.24 0.66
N ALA A 276 25.59 7.98 -0.39
CA ALA A 276 25.94 9.38 -0.27
C ALA A 276 24.70 10.24 -0.11
N TYR A 277 24.62 11.04 0.96
CA TYR A 277 23.53 11.99 1.18
C TYR A 277 24.01 13.14 2.07
N PHE A 278 23.13 14.00 2.53
CA PHE A 278 23.50 15.17 3.35
C PHE A 278 23.56 14.83 4.84
N ASP A 279 24.58 15.36 5.51
CA ASP A 279 24.64 15.42 6.96
C ASP A 279 23.75 16.56 7.54
N LEU A 280 23.75 16.76 8.85
CA LEU A 280 22.96 17.83 9.47
C LEU A 280 23.49 19.25 9.15
N ASN A 281 24.72 19.37 8.65
CA ASN A 281 25.30 20.63 8.21
C ASN A 281 24.99 20.93 6.74
N GLY A 282 24.55 19.92 5.98
CA GLY A 282 24.26 20.00 4.56
C GLY A 282 25.43 19.65 3.65
N ASP A 283 26.48 19.09 4.21
CA ASP A 283 27.58 18.57 3.47
C ASP A 283 27.31 17.15 2.99
N GLU A 284 27.80 16.80 1.80
CA GLU A 284 27.67 15.41 1.31
C GLU A 284 28.51 14.48 2.18
N ALA A 285 27.89 13.45 2.70
CA ALA A 285 28.45 12.56 3.71
C ALA A 285 28.04 11.10 3.47
N PRO A 286 28.84 10.12 3.95
CA PRO A 286 28.38 8.75 4.05
C PRO A 286 27.21 8.65 5.02
N VAL A 287 26.02 8.24 4.52
CA VAL A 287 24.84 8.01 5.33
C VAL A 287 24.50 6.52 5.29
N PHE A 288 24.25 5.94 6.45
CA PHE A 288 24.03 4.50 6.57
C PHE A 288 22.96 4.17 7.61
N CYS A 289 22.37 2.99 7.46
CA CYS A 289 21.36 2.48 8.36
C CYS A 289 21.92 1.37 9.24
N THR A 290 21.66 1.51 10.53
CA THR A 290 21.97 0.50 11.56
C THR A 290 20.68 -0.12 12.07
N ARG A 291 20.80 -1.05 13.00
CA ARG A 291 19.66 -1.66 13.69
C ARG A 291 18.72 -0.65 14.34
N ASP A 292 19.21 0.46 14.88
CA ASP A 292 18.47 1.43 15.70
C ASP A 292 18.30 2.81 15.11
N GLY A 293 18.90 3.08 13.94
CA GLY A 293 18.80 4.40 13.34
C GLY A 293 19.55 4.59 12.03
N VAL A 294 19.31 5.74 11.43
CA VAL A 294 20.05 6.24 10.26
C VAL A 294 21.04 7.30 10.74
N TYR A 295 22.28 7.12 10.38
CA TYR A 295 23.38 7.99 10.78
C TYR A 295 24.10 8.57 9.56
N ALA A 296 24.53 9.82 9.66
CA ALA A 296 25.52 10.43 8.77
C ALA A 296 26.88 10.46 9.46
N TYR A 297 27.94 10.29 8.69
CA TYR A 297 29.29 10.53 9.16
C TYR A 297 29.79 11.87 8.64
N ASP A 298 29.86 12.86 9.53
CA ASP A 298 30.45 14.17 9.23
C ASP A 298 31.98 14.01 9.02
N THR A 299 32.39 14.12 7.77
CA THR A 299 33.79 13.90 7.35
C THR A 299 34.73 15.00 7.81
N SER A 300 34.19 16.18 8.09
CA SER A 300 34.99 17.37 8.53
C SER A 300 35.24 17.37 10.02
N ALA A 301 34.20 17.05 10.81
CA ALA A 301 34.28 16.97 12.27
C ALA A 301 34.70 15.58 12.79
N ASN A 302 34.67 14.54 11.92
CA ASN A 302 34.97 13.15 12.28
C ASN A 302 34.05 12.66 13.42
N VAL A 303 32.74 12.85 13.25
CA VAL A 303 31.70 12.44 14.22
C VAL A 303 30.50 11.84 13.52
N TYR A 304 29.76 11.02 14.24
CA TYR A 304 28.47 10.49 13.76
C TYR A 304 27.32 11.39 14.19
N GLN A 305 26.40 11.61 13.27
CA GLN A 305 25.18 12.42 13.47
C GLN A 305 23.95 11.53 13.26
N LEU A 306 23.08 11.43 14.25
CA LEU A 306 21.83 10.68 14.13
C LEU A 306 20.81 11.51 13.32
N LEU A 307 20.41 11.02 12.16
CA LEU A 307 19.40 11.63 11.30
C LEU A 307 17.99 11.17 11.65
N VAL A 308 17.79 9.86 11.80
CA VAL A 308 16.50 9.24 12.11
C VAL A 308 16.67 8.14 13.14
N ARG A 309 15.89 8.17 14.21
CA ARG A 309 15.82 7.06 15.15
C ARG A 309 14.79 6.05 14.67
N LEU A 310 15.16 4.76 14.65
CA LEU A 310 14.28 3.66 14.29
C LEU A 310 13.98 2.78 15.51
N ILE A 311 12.92 1.99 15.41
CA ILE A 311 12.68 0.88 16.35
C ILE A 311 13.75 -0.18 16.04
N PRO A 312 14.49 -0.68 17.04
CA PRO A 312 15.58 -1.62 16.80
C PRO A 312 15.09 -2.92 16.13
N ASP A 313 15.58 -3.17 14.91
CA ASP A 313 15.30 -4.38 14.13
C ASP A 313 16.47 -4.67 13.19
N ASP A 314 16.85 -5.96 13.07
CA ASP A 314 17.97 -6.40 12.22
C ASP A 314 17.72 -6.21 10.72
N ASN A 315 16.47 -5.99 10.31
CA ASN A 315 16.09 -5.77 8.92
C ASN A 315 15.95 -4.29 8.55
N ASN A 316 16.22 -3.35 9.50
CA ASN A 316 16.22 -1.93 9.16
C ASN A 316 17.29 -1.63 8.11
N GLY A 317 16.91 -0.89 7.06
CA GLY A 317 17.83 -0.41 6.02
C GLY A 317 18.26 -1.46 4.99
N LEU A 318 17.64 -2.63 4.91
CA LEU A 318 17.89 -3.58 3.82
C LEU A 318 17.58 -2.93 2.46
N GLY A 319 16.45 -2.22 2.35
CA GLY A 319 16.19 -1.29 1.26
C GLY A 319 16.64 0.10 1.68
N PHE A 320 17.69 0.62 1.04
CA PHE A 320 18.29 1.90 1.38
C PHE A 320 18.80 2.60 0.13
N THR A 321 18.26 3.78 -0.18
CA THR A 321 18.64 4.50 -1.40
C THR A 321 18.31 5.99 -1.31
N VAL A 322 18.90 6.77 -2.21
CA VAL A 322 18.53 8.16 -2.44
C VAL A 322 17.77 8.25 -3.75
N TRP A 323 16.65 8.93 -3.72
CA TRP A 323 15.82 9.12 -4.90
C TRP A 323 15.26 10.54 -4.98
N SER A 324 15.25 11.08 -6.20
CA SER A 324 14.65 12.39 -6.49
C SER A 324 13.14 12.20 -6.75
N ASN A 325 12.36 12.24 -5.69
CA ASN A 325 10.92 12.17 -5.77
C ASN A 325 10.36 13.37 -6.55
N PRO A 326 9.60 13.19 -7.65
CA PRO A 326 9.05 14.29 -8.45
C PRO A 326 8.13 15.24 -7.68
N PHE A 327 7.58 14.80 -6.55
CA PHE A 327 6.66 15.55 -5.71
C PHE A 327 7.30 16.10 -4.43
N ALA A 328 8.55 15.72 -4.13
CA ALA A 328 9.30 16.24 -2.99
C ALA A 328 10.01 17.56 -3.34
N PRO A 329 10.24 18.44 -2.35
CA PRO A 329 10.93 19.71 -2.57
C PRO A 329 12.44 19.54 -2.86
N ALA A 330 13.00 18.39 -2.51
CA ALA A 330 14.41 18.04 -2.68
C ALA A 330 14.59 16.54 -2.82
N GLN A 331 15.79 16.13 -3.18
CA GLN A 331 16.21 14.73 -3.15
C GLN A 331 16.05 14.17 -1.73
N SER A 332 15.50 12.98 -1.61
CA SER A 332 15.20 12.34 -0.34
C SER A 332 15.91 11.00 -0.19
N LEU A 333 16.24 10.68 1.05
CA LEU A 333 16.73 9.37 1.46
C LEU A 333 15.55 8.48 1.81
N TYR A 334 15.54 7.25 1.33
CA TYR A 334 14.54 6.21 1.61
C TYR A 334 15.19 5.07 2.37
N CYS A 335 14.61 4.73 3.50
CA CYS A 335 15.08 3.69 4.40
C CYS A 335 13.95 2.74 4.74
N SER A 336 14.13 1.45 4.49
CA SER A 336 13.18 0.43 4.94
C SER A 336 13.28 0.20 6.44
N THR A 337 12.16 -0.16 7.06
CA THR A 337 12.07 -0.56 8.46
C THR A 337 11.75 -2.04 8.59
N GLY A 338 12.14 -2.67 9.69
CA GLY A 338 11.94 -4.09 9.92
C GLY A 338 10.48 -4.52 10.03
N ASP A 339 9.56 -3.58 10.25
CA ASP A 339 8.11 -3.82 10.24
C ASP A 339 7.48 -3.75 8.84
N GLY A 340 8.29 -3.49 7.81
CA GLY A 340 7.84 -3.50 6.41
C GLY A 340 7.44 -2.15 5.87
N ASP A 341 7.70 -1.08 6.59
CA ASP A 341 7.48 0.28 6.12
C ASP A 341 8.71 0.89 5.42
N ILE A 342 8.52 2.05 4.82
CA ILE A 342 9.58 2.86 4.21
C ILE A 342 9.47 4.26 4.81
N ILE A 343 10.58 4.74 5.36
CA ILE A 343 10.71 6.11 5.84
C ILE A 343 11.41 6.93 4.77
N GLU A 344 10.81 8.06 4.41
CA GLU A 344 11.39 9.12 3.61
C GLU A 344 11.97 10.19 4.55
N TYR A 345 13.25 10.49 4.39
CA TYR A 345 13.93 11.59 5.06
C TYR A 345 14.37 12.60 4.03
N THR A 346 13.88 13.84 4.14
CA THR A 346 14.25 14.95 3.24
C THR A 346 14.92 16.06 4.04
N TRP A 347 16.17 16.35 3.73
CA TRP A 347 16.86 17.48 4.29
C TRP A 347 16.50 18.77 3.52
N LEU A 348 16.11 19.82 4.23
CA LEU A 348 15.62 21.08 3.65
C LEU A 348 16.58 22.26 3.85
N GLY A 349 17.73 22.04 4.47
CA GLY A 349 18.69 23.06 4.82
C GLY A 349 18.79 23.32 6.33
N THR A 350 19.88 23.91 6.75
CA THR A 350 20.18 24.16 8.17
C THR A 350 19.14 25.02 8.88
N SER A 351 18.50 25.95 8.16
CA SER A 351 17.45 26.82 8.70
C SER A 351 16.06 26.20 8.71
N SER A 352 15.80 25.19 7.84
CA SER A 352 14.50 24.58 7.61
C SER A 352 14.37 23.20 8.24
N GLY A 353 15.49 22.59 8.65
CA GLY A 353 15.52 21.26 9.25
C GLY A 353 15.30 20.14 8.24
N SER A 354 14.64 19.10 8.68
CA SER A 354 14.33 17.93 7.86
C SER A 354 12.86 17.53 7.97
N ILE A 355 12.37 16.82 6.96
CA ILE A 355 11.05 16.19 6.97
C ILE A 355 11.23 14.67 7.02
N ILE A 356 10.48 14.02 7.92
CA ILE A 356 10.42 12.57 8.03
C ILE A 356 8.99 12.12 7.78
N ARG A 357 8.79 11.15 6.88
CA ARG A 357 7.47 10.61 6.52
C ARG A 357 7.52 9.10 6.40
N ASN A 358 6.44 8.44 6.77
CA ASN A 358 6.20 7.07 6.41
C ASN A 358 5.49 7.04 5.03
N VAL A 359 6.12 6.42 4.05
CA VAL A 359 5.62 6.28 2.67
C VAL A 359 5.49 4.81 2.25
N GLY A 360 5.62 3.91 3.22
CA GLY A 360 5.63 2.48 2.99
C GLY A 360 4.29 1.89 2.59
N PRO A 361 4.32 0.64 2.08
CA PRO A 361 3.13 -0.04 1.56
C PRO A 361 2.13 -0.43 2.65
N THR A 362 2.53 -0.40 3.94
CA THR A 362 1.64 -0.71 5.06
C THR A 362 0.86 0.51 5.55
N LYS A 363 1.14 1.69 5.00
CA LYS A 363 0.37 2.91 5.27
C LYS A 363 -1.12 2.69 4.99
N ASP A 364 -1.97 3.26 5.81
CA ASP A 364 -3.44 3.16 5.80
C ASP A 364 -3.96 1.77 6.24
N ASP A 365 -4.71 1.07 5.39
CA ASP A 365 -5.31 -0.23 5.71
C ASP A 365 -4.31 -1.40 5.64
N GLY A 366 -3.08 -1.13 5.17
CA GLY A 366 -2.01 -2.11 5.03
C GLY A 366 -2.20 -3.08 3.86
N LEU A 367 -1.24 -4.01 3.74
CA LEU A 367 -1.29 -5.08 2.75
C LEU A 367 -2.01 -6.32 3.32
N PRO A 368 -2.63 -7.15 2.47
CA PRO A 368 -3.13 -8.45 2.89
C PRO A 368 -2.04 -9.26 3.60
N THR A 369 -2.39 -10.00 4.66
CA THR A 369 -1.42 -10.74 5.50
C THR A 369 -0.49 -11.66 4.70
N ALA A 370 -0.99 -12.29 3.63
CA ALA A 370 -0.17 -13.13 2.75
C ALA A 370 0.89 -12.35 1.94
N LYS A 371 0.80 -11.02 1.92
CA LYS A 371 1.69 -10.10 1.18
C LYS A 371 2.55 -9.25 2.09
N GLN A 372 2.37 -9.36 3.42
CA GLN A 372 3.17 -8.63 4.39
C GLN A 372 4.59 -9.21 4.48
N GLY A 373 5.55 -8.34 4.70
CA GLY A 373 6.95 -8.67 4.83
C GLY A 373 7.76 -7.41 5.07
N TYR A 374 9.01 -7.39 4.71
CA TYR A 374 9.85 -6.22 4.72
C TYR A 374 10.51 -5.99 3.36
N VAL A 375 10.97 -4.78 3.14
CA VAL A 375 11.64 -4.37 1.92
C VAL A 375 13.07 -4.90 1.96
N GLN A 376 13.51 -5.53 0.86
CA GLN A 376 14.85 -6.15 0.78
C GLN A 376 15.84 -5.27 0.03
N HIS A 377 15.39 -4.60 -1.04
CA HIS A 377 16.24 -3.77 -1.88
C HIS A 377 15.41 -2.70 -2.58
N MET A 378 16.04 -1.60 -2.97
CA MET A 378 15.42 -0.47 -3.67
C MET A 378 16.25 -0.02 -4.84
N ALA A 379 15.58 0.41 -5.93
CA ALA A 379 16.20 1.02 -7.10
C ALA A 379 15.38 2.22 -7.58
N GLY A 380 15.98 3.39 -7.64
CA GLY A 380 15.33 4.63 -8.07
C GLY A 380 15.41 4.84 -9.58
N SER A 381 14.37 5.42 -10.18
CA SER A 381 14.35 5.95 -11.54
C SER A 381 13.97 7.43 -11.53
N THR A 382 13.85 8.03 -12.70
CA THR A 382 13.39 9.44 -12.81
C THR A 382 11.95 9.65 -12.33
N ARG A 383 11.12 8.61 -12.30
CA ARG A 383 9.70 8.73 -11.97
C ARG A 383 9.25 7.78 -10.86
N TRP A 384 9.90 6.63 -10.69
CA TRP A 384 9.46 5.55 -9.81
C TRP A 384 10.60 5.13 -8.89
N LEU A 385 10.28 4.85 -7.63
CA LEU A 385 11.12 4.09 -6.74
C LEU A 385 10.61 2.64 -6.72
N PHE A 386 11.40 1.74 -7.30
CA PHE A 386 11.11 0.31 -7.27
C PHE A 386 11.69 -0.30 -6.00
N TYR A 387 10.97 -1.25 -5.43
CA TYR A 387 11.49 -1.99 -4.29
C TYR A 387 10.91 -3.41 -4.22
N SER A 388 11.74 -4.33 -3.74
CA SER A 388 11.33 -5.71 -3.49
C SER A 388 10.70 -5.81 -2.10
N TYR A 389 9.62 -6.59 -1.98
CA TYR A 389 8.82 -6.67 -0.77
C TYR A 389 8.35 -8.10 -0.49
N GLY A 390 8.45 -8.55 0.76
CA GLY A 390 7.89 -9.83 1.20
C GLY A 390 8.76 -11.06 0.92
N GLY A 391 8.14 -12.25 0.92
CA GLY A 391 8.80 -13.53 0.59
C GLY A 391 9.65 -14.17 1.67
N HIS A 392 9.64 -13.68 2.90
CA HIS A 392 10.63 -14.04 3.93
C HIS A 392 10.28 -15.21 4.83
N ALA A 393 9.03 -15.58 4.97
CA ALA A 393 8.62 -16.69 5.83
C ALA A 393 7.29 -17.31 5.39
N GLY A 394 7.15 -18.61 5.54
CA GLY A 394 5.92 -19.34 5.28
C GLY A 394 5.53 -19.37 3.80
N SER A 395 4.24 -19.32 3.50
CA SER A 395 3.69 -19.37 2.14
C SER A 395 3.65 -18.01 1.42
N LYS A 396 4.48 -17.04 1.85
CA LYS A 396 4.50 -15.69 1.29
C LYS A 396 5.31 -15.64 0.00
N ASN A 397 4.81 -14.89 -0.98
CA ASN A 397 5.50 -14.64 -2.24
C ASN A 397 6.13 -13.25 -2.21
N ALA A 398 7.38 -13.14 -2.66
CA ALA A 398 7.98 -11.84 -2.89
C ALA A 398 7.31 -11.11 -4.06
N THR A 399 7.27 -9.80 -3.94
CA THR A 399 6.73 -8.90 -4.96
C THR A 399 7.72 -7.76 -5.25
N ILE A 400 7.60 -7.15 -6.41
CA ILE A 400 8.21 -5.85 -6.70
C ILE A 400 7.07 -4.84 -6.79
N LEU A 401 7.22 -3.77 -6.03
CA LEU A 401 6.32 -2.64 -6.03
C LEU A 401 7.02 -1.41 -6.61
N ALA A 402 6.25 -0.51 -7.20
CA ALA A 402 6.70 0.79 -7.67
C ALA A 402 5.98 1.89 -6.88
N PHE A 403 6.72 2.76 -6.23
CA PHE A 403 6.22 3.94 -5.53
C PHE A 403 6.30 5.16 -6.44
N ASP A 404 5.21 5.90 -6.59
CA ASP A 404 5.10 7.04 -7.50
C ASP A 404 5.46 8.39 -6.83
N GLY A 405 5.73 8.40 -5.54
CA GLY A 405 6.06 9.60 -4.78
C GLY A 405 4.86 10.47 -4.39
N LYS A 406 3.65 10.17 -4.84
CA LYS A 406 2.45 10.98 -4.52
C LYS A 406 2.09 10.94 -3.04
N GLY A 407 2.35 9.85 -2.35
CA GLY A 407 2.18 9.74 -0.90
C GLY A 407 2.92 10.80 -0.09
N HIS A 408 3.81 11.56 -0.75
CA HIS A 408 4.49 12.72 -0.17
C HIS A 408 3.55 13.91 0.11
N LYS A 409 2.50 14.11 -0.68
CA LYS A 409 1.55 15.22 -0.50
C LYS A 409 0.35 14.79 0.35
N ILE A 410 0.07 15.54 1.40
CA ILE A 410 -1.12 15.35 2.26
C ILE A 410 -2.43 15.44 1.45
N GLU A 411 -2.41 16.19 0.34
CA GLU A 411 -3.55 16.35 -0.57
C GLU A 411 -3.85 15.09 -1.40
N PHE A 412 -2.86 14.19 -1.55
CA PHE A 412 -3.01 12.92 -2.23
C PHE A 412 -2.93 11.80 -1.19
N ASP A 413 -4.04 11.41 -0.65
CA ASP A 413 -4.16 10.41 0.41
C ASP A 413 -4.01 8.96 -0.12
N GLY A 414 -3.24 8.79 -1.20
CA GLY A 414 -2.91 7.50 -1.79
C GLY A 414 -1.63 6.91 -1.21
N SER A 415 -1.48 5.58 -1.20
CA SER A 415 -0.21 4.95 -0.86
C SER A 415 0.84 5.17 -1.95
N GLY A 416 0.42 5.48 -3.18
CA GLY A 416 1.30 5.63 -4.34
C GLY A 416 2.03 4.35 -4.73
N ASN A 417 1.69 3.21 -4.13
CA ASN A 417 2.36 1.93 -4.37
C ASN A 417 1.60 1.11 -5.40
N HIS A 418 2.31 0.65 -6.42
CA HIS A 418 1.77 -0.09 -7.55
C HIS A 418 2.48 -1.42 -7.70
N PHE A 419 1.73 -2.43 -8.07
CA PHE A 419 2.26 -3.76 -8.32
C PHE A 419 3.06 -3.80 -9.63
N MET A 420 4.22 -4.47 -9.62
CA MET A 420 5.08 -4.66 -10.79
C MET A 420 5.34 -6.13 -11.12
N HIS A 421 5.58 -6.95 -10.10
CA HIS A 421 5.89 -8.36 -10.27
C HIS A 421 5.57 -9.15 -9.01
N LYS A 422 5.17 -10.40 -9.19
CA LYS A 422 4.97 -11.36 -8.10
C LYS A 422 5.64 -12.67 -8.46
N ASN A 423 6.45 -13.16 -7.54
CA ASN A 423 6.96 -14.51 -7.67
C ASN A 423 5.83 -15.54 -7.67
N THR A 424 5.80 -16.41 -8.64
CA THR A 424 4.80 -17.46 -8.77
C THR A 424 5.01 -18.63 -7.82
N THR A 425 6.23 -18.79 -7.30
CA THR A 425 6.61 -19.85 -6.36
C THR A 425 6.69 -19.28 -4.94
N ALA A 426 5.93 -19.86 -4.01
CA ALA A 426 6.02 -19.51 -2.59
C ALA A 426 7.43 -19.74 -2.03
N ASN A 427 7.78 -18.98 -0.98
CA ASN A 427 9.07 -19.03 -0.28
C ASN A 427 10.30 -18.58 -1.09
N ARG A 428 10.12 -17.93 -2.23
CA ARG A 428 11.21 -17.24 -2.91
C ARG A 428 11.30 -15.80 -2.42
N ARG A 429 12.53 -15.28 -2.38
CA ARG A 429 12.86 -13.88 -2.06
C ARG A 429 13.33 -13.17 -3.31
N ILE A 430 13.21 -11.85 -3.30
CA ILE A 430 13.88 -10.97 -4.23
C ILE A 430 14.81 -10.10 -3.40
N ASP A 431 16.06 -10.56 -3.25
CA ASP A 431 17.03 -9.92 -2.38
C ASP A 431 17.74 -8.73 -3.06
N TRP A 432 17.67 -8.65 -4.38
CA TRP A 432 18.32 -7.61 -5.16
C TRP A 432 17.45 -7.18 -6.34
N ILE A 433 17.46 -5.89 -6.62
CA ILE A 433 16.90 -5.28 -7.83
C ILE A 433 17.84 -4.17 -8.33
N ALA A 434 17.93 -3.98 -9.64
CA ALA A 434 18.64 -2.88 -10.25
C ALA A 434 17.96 -2.38 -11.51
N LEU A 435 18.03 -1.10 -11.76
CA LEU A 435 17.55 -0.49 -13.00
C LEU A 435 18.77 -0.13 -13.85
N SER A 436 18.88 -0.69 -15.03
CA SER A 436 20.01 -0.42 -15.93
C SER A 436 19.58 -0.50 -17.40
N ASN A 437 20.26 0.29 -18.24
CA ASN A 437 20.21 0.21 -19.69
C ASN A 437 21.57 -0.17 -20.30
N ALA A 438 22.46 -0.70 -19.48
CA ALA A 438 23.76 -1.18 -19.91
C ALA A 438 23.63 -2.28 -20.98
N ASP A 439 24.65 -2.39 -21.82
CA ASP A 439 24.79 -3.33 -22.92
C ASP A 439 24.07 -2.93 -24.23
N ASP A 440 22.77 -2.93 -24.32
CA ASP A 440 22.02 -2.69 -25.57
C ASP A 440 21.20 -1.40 -25.58
N GLY A 441 21.28 -0.62 -24.51
CA GLY A 441 20.54 0.63 -24.35
C GLY A 441 19.07 0.47 -23.99
N ASN A 442 18.55 -0.77 -23.88
CA ASN A 442 17.18 -1.01 -23.45
C ASN A 442 17.08 -1.00 -21.93
N LEU A 443 16.19 -0.18 -21.40
CA LEU A 443 16.01 -0.08 -19.95
C LEU A 443 15.34 -1.34 -19.40
N ARG A 444 15.97 -1.93 -18.41
CA ARG A 444 15.48 -3.13 -17.71
C ARG A 444 15.49 -2.92 -16.20
N LEU A 445 14.48 -3.45 -15.54
CA LEU A 445 14.50 -3.67 -14.10
C LEU A 445 14.93 -5.12 -13.87
N HIS A 446 16.21 -5.30 -13.55
CA HIS A 446 16.80 -6.59 -13.22
C HIS A 446 16.47 -6.95 -11.79
N PHE A 447 16.29 -8.25 -11.52
CA PHE A 447 16.08 -8.78 -10.17
C PHE A 447 16.51 -10.23 -10.05
N GLN A 448 16.78 -10.68 -8.84
CA GLN A 448 17.10 -12.06 -8.57
C GLN A 448 16.04 -12.69 -7.67
N GLU A 449 15.43 -13.77 -8.14
CA GLU A 449 14.58 -14.64 -7.36
C GLU A 449 15.40 -15.78 -6.77
N ARG A 450 15.30 -15.99 -5.47
CA ARG A 450 16.06 -17.01 -4.74
C ARG A 450 15.17 -17.82 -3.82
N THR A 451 15.38 -19.16 -3.78
CA THR A 451 14.87 -20.01 -2.71
C THR A 451 15.78 -19.91 -1.47
N ALA A 452 15.30 -20.34 -0.32
CA ALA A 452 16.09 -20.29 0.92
C ALA A 452 17.37 -21.13 0.84
N THR A 453 17.46 -22.08 -0.07
CA THR A 453 18.48 -23.13 -0.01
C THR A 453 19.36 -23.33 -1.23
N THR A 454 18.96 -23.13 -2.48
CA THR A 454 19.85 -23.56 -3.59
C THR A 454 19.60 -23.00 -4.97
N THR A 455 18.46 -22.45 -5.31
CA THR A 455 18.17 -22.01 -6.70
C THR A 455 17.99 -20.50 -6.75
N SER A 456 18.77 -19.85 -7.58
CA SER A 456 18.60 -18.44 -7.90
C SER A 456 18.36 -18.28 -9.40
N ASP A 457 17.33 -17.55 -9.75
CA ASP A 457 17.02 -17.17 -11.13
C ASP A 457 17.17 -15.65 -11.22
N THR A 458 18.07 -15.19 -12.10
CA THR A 458 18.10 -13.79 -12.50
C THR A 458 17.08 -13.55 -13.59
N LYS A 459 16.35 -12.45 -13.48
CA LYS A 459 15.26 -12.06 -14.37
C LYS A 459 15.26 -10.57 -14.62
N PHE A 460 14.50 -10.13 -15.61
CA PHE A 460 14.26 -8.71 -15.82
C PHE A 460 12.83 -8.42 -16.28
N LEU A 461 12.35 -7.23 -16.01
CA LEU A 461 11.19 -6.62 -16.62
C LEU A 461 11.68 -5.61 -17.66
N ALA A 462 11.27 -5.79 -18.92
CA ALA A 462 11.63 -4.88 -19.99
C ALA A 462 10.82 -3.58 -19.90
N GLU A 463 11.48 -2.44 -20.19
CA GLU A 463 10.85 -1.11 -20.26
C GLU A 463 9.93 -0.79 -19.07
N PRO A 464 10.43 -0.88 -17.81
CA PRO A 464 9.59 -0.73 -16.61
C PRO A 464 8.98 0.66 -16.45
N LEU A 465 9.44 1.66 -17.19
CA LEU A 465 8.94 3.03 -17.16
C LEU A 465 7.83 3.32 -18.19
N VAL A 466 7.51 2.36 -19.05
CA VAL A 466 6.53 2.52 -20.13
C VAL A 466 5.26 1.73 -19.81
N SER A 467 4.09 2.31 -20.12
CA SER A 467 2.82 1.59 -19.95
C SER A 467 2.75 0.35 -20.88
N PRO A 468 2.35 -0.82 -20.37
CA PRO A 468 2.10 -1.99 -21.17
C PRO A 468 1.12 -1.75 -22.33
N ALA A 469 0.13 -0.88 -22.14
CA ALA A 469 -0.87 -0.51 -23.14
C ALA A 469 -0.30 0.27 -24.35
N SER A 470 0.97 0.69 -24.34
CA SER A 470 1.57 1.51 -25.39
C SER A 470 1.89 0.79 -26.71
N GLY A 471 1.58 -0.50 -26.84
CA GLY A 471 1.56 -1.19 -28.13
C GLY A 471 2.91 -1.66 -28.70
N ILE A 472 4.02 -1.54 -27.98
CA ILE A 472 5.29 -2.15 -28.39
C ILE A 472 5.18 -3.66 -28.17
N ALA A 473 5.66 -4.46 -29.11
CA ALA A 473 5.57 -5.93 -29.09
C ALA A 473 6.00 -6.52 -27.73
N LYS A 474 5.03 -6.79 -26.86
CA LYS A 474 5.22 -7.22 -25.48
C LYS A 474 4.60 -8.59 -25.29
N LYS A 475 5.14 -9.33 -24.35
CA LYS A 475 4.53 -10.56 -23.86
C LYS A 475 3.86 -10.23 -22.54
N TYR A 476 2.55 -10.32 -22.52
CA TYR A 476 1.79 -10.09 -21.29
C TYR A 476 1.75 -11.34 -20.42
N MET A 477 1.66 -11.15 -19.11
CA MET A 477 1.35 -12.21 -18.14
C MET A 477 0.04 -12.92 -18.53
N ALA A 478 -0.12 -14.16 -18.12
CA ALA A 478 -1.32 -14.95 -18.50
C ALA A 478 -2.61 -14.38 -17.95
N SER A 479 -2.56 -13.79 -16.76
CA SER A 479 -3.70 -13.21 -16.07
C SER A 479 -3.26 -12.14 -15.09
N GLY A 480 -4.22 -11.31 -14.65
CA GLY A 480 -4.04 -10.36 -13.59
C GLY A 480 -5.32 -10.20 -12.77
N VAL A 481 -5.21 -9.64 -11.58
CA VAL A 481 -6.33 -9.47 -10.64
C VAL A 481 -6.33 -8.08 -10.06
N ILE A 482 -7.52 -7.47 -9.95
CA ILE A 482 -7.74 -6.24 -9.16
C ILE A 482 -8.87 -6.51 -8.16
N ASP A 483 -8.60 -6.32 -6.87
CA ASP A 483 -9.61 -6.27 -5.82
C ASP A 483 -9.99 -4.81 -5.57
N ARG A 484 -11.24 -4.45 -5.86
CA ARG A 484 -11.77 -3.13 -5.52
C ARG A 484 -12.04 -3.04 -4.02
N PRO A 485 -12.01 -1.83 -3.45
CA PRO A 485 -12.43 -1.66 -2.06
C PRO A 485 -13.89 -2.06 -1.86
N GLU A 486 -14.20 -2.63 -0.70
CA GLU A 486 -15.59 -2.84 -0.31
C GLU A 486 -16.30 -1.49 -0.15
N THR A 487 -17.51 -1.36 -0.69
CA THR A 487 -18.30 -0.14 -0.60
C THR A 487 -19.74 -0.41 -0.17
N ASP A 488 -20.27 0.45 0.68
CA ASP A 488 -21.67 0.48 1.09
C ASP A 488 -22.46 1.63 0.41
N PHE A 489 -21.81 2.33 -0.51
CA PHE A 489 -22.36 3.49 -1.24
C PHE A 489 -22.88 4.60 -0.32
N GLY A 490 -22.24 4.79 0.85
CA GLY A 490 -22.57 5.85 1.80
C GLY A 490 -23.77 5.58 2.71
N LEU A 491 -24.41 4.43 2.60
CA LEU A 491 -25.57 4.03 3.38
C LEU A 491 -25.33 2.65 4.04
N PRO A 492 -24.49 2.56 5.08
CA PRO A 492 -24.02 1.29 5.64
C PRO A 492 -25.11 0.48 6.36
N ARG A 493 -26.24 1.10 6.69
CA ARG A 493 -27.36 0.44 7.39
C ARG A 493 -28.40 -0.15 6.46
N ASP A 494 -28.46 0.37 5.20
CA ASP A 494 -29.53 0.04 4.27
C ASP A 494 -29.16 -1.09 3.33
N ASP A 495 -30.07 -2.03 3.13
CA ASP A 495 -29.91 -3.07 2.14
C ASP A 495 -29.92 -2.49 0.72
N ALA A 496 -29.09 -3.07 -0.15
CA ALA A 496 -29.05 -2.79 -1.57
C ALA A 496 -29.34 -4.07 -2.36
N ALA A 497 -29.96 -3.93 -3.51
CA ALA A 497 -29.90 -4.92 -4.57
C ALA A 497 -28.78 -4.53 -5.52
N PHE A 498 -27.70 -5.31 -5.57
CA PHE A 498 -26.62 -5.15 -6.54
C PHE A 498 -27.04 -5.81 -7.85
N ILE A 499 -27.25 -5.02 -8.89
CA ILE A 499 -27.95 -5.43 -10.11
C ILE A 499 -26.99 -5.94 -11.16
N GLY A 500 -25.85 -5.25 -11.34
CA GLY A 500 -24.92 -5.57 -12.39
C GLY A 500 -23.65 -4.72 -12.36
N VAL A 501 -22.77 -5.00 -13.28
CA VAL A 501 -21.57 -4.22 -13.56
C VAL A 501 -21.52 -3.85 -15.03
N PHE A 502 -20.97 -2.68 -15.31
CA PHE A 502 -20.66 -2.22 -16.66
C PHE A 502 -19.17 -1.83 -16.75
N TYR A 503 -18.52 -2.22 -17.81
CA TYR A 503 -17.12 -1.94 -18.07
C TYR A 503 -16.92 -1.22 -19.41
N GLN A 504 -16.15 -0.14 -19.40
CA GLN A 504 -15.63 0.44 -20.63
C GLN A 504 -14.33 -0.27 -21.00
N ALA A 505 -14.44 -1.32 -21.78
CA ALA A 505 -13.34 -2.16 -22.16
C ALA A 505 -13.20 -2.30 -23.68
N ARG A 506 -11.99 -2.56 -24.13
CA ARG A 506 -11.62 -2.82 -25.53
C ARG A 506 -10.63 -3.97 -25.61
N ASP A 507 -10.36 -4.41 -26.82
CA ASP A 507 -9.46 -5.52 -27.11
C ASP A 507 -9.88 -6.80 -26.36
N LEU A 508 -11.20 -7.04 -26.35
CA LEU A 508 -11.82 -8.22 -25.79
C LEU A 508 -12.09 -9.24 -26.89
N GLY A 509 -11.84 -10.50 -26.59
CA GLY A 509 -12.21 -11.65 -27.38
C GLY A 509 -13.40 -12.43 -26.80
N THR A 510 -13.40 -13.73 -26.95
CA THR A 510 -14.35 -14.66 -26.33
C THR A 510 -13.85 -15.13 -24.95
N THR A 511 -14.60 -16.03 -24.29
CA THR A 511 -14.20 -16.59 -22.98
C THR A 511 -12.87 -17.36 -23.01
N ASP A 512 -12.46 -17.83 -24.17
CA ASP A 512 -11.18 -18.55 -24.36
C ASP A 512 -10.07 -17.65 -24.92
N GLU A 513 -10.33 -16.37 -25.05
CA GLU A 513 -9.43 -15.34 -25.58
C GLU A 513 -9.17 -14.25 -24.51
N GLU A 514 -9.16 -12.97 -24.93
CA GLU A 514 -8.99 -11.84 -24.02
C GLU A 514 -10.34 -11.50 -23.37
N TYR A 515 -10.46 -11.70 -22.07
CA TYR A 515 -11.69 -11.41 -21.32
C TYR A 515 -11.42 -11.02 -19.87
N MET A 516 -12.44 -10.47 -19.23
CA MET A 516 -12.43 -10.21 -17.78
C MET A 516 -13.57 -11.02 -17.14
N ASN A 517 -13.24 -11.83 -16.14
CA ASN A 517 -14.21 -12.48 -15.28
C ASN A 517 -14.37 -11.64 -14.00
N ILE A 518 -15.60 -11.36 -13.64
CA ILE A 518 -15.94 -10.54 -12.47
C ILE A 518 -16.46 -11.42 -11.36
N ASP A 519 -15.85 -11.36 -10.20
CA ASP A 519 -16.33 -11.98 -8.96
C ASP A 519 -16.81 -10.92 -7.97
N TYR A 520 -17.69 -11.32 -7.07
CA TYR A 520 -18.15 -10.44 -6.01
C TYR A 520 -18.24 -11.14 -4.65
N GLY A 521 -18.24 -10.32 -3.60
CA GLY A 521 -18.57 -10.69 -2.23
C GLY A 521 -19.44 -9.62 -1.60
N VAL A 522 -20.43 -10.00 -0.79
CA VAL A 522 -21.31 -9.06 -0.08
C VAL A 522 -21.07 -9.14 1.43
N ASN A 523 -21.30 -8.02 2.13
CA ASN A 523 -21.24 -7.94 3.60
C ASN A 523 -19.89 -8.40 4.19
N GLY A 524 -18.78 -8.01 3.58
CA GLY A 524 -17.43 -8.35 4.03
C GLY A 524 -16.93 -9.73 3.61
N ALA A 525 -17.70 -10.45 2.80
CA ALA A 525 -17.24 -11.71 2.23
C ALA A 525 -16.18 -11.47 1.15
N THR A 526 -15.18 -12.34 1.12
CA THR A 526 -14.16 -12.31 0.05
C THR A 526 -14.82 -12.52 -1.32
N PRO A 527 -14.48 -11.72 -2.34
CA PRO A 527 -15.02 -11.90 -3.68
C PRO A 527 -14.63 -13.27 -4.25
N SER A 528 -15.59 -14.15 -4.39
CA SER A 528 -15.41 -15.52 -4.90
C SER A 528 -16.65 -16.07 -5.61
N THR A 529 -17.73 -15.29 -5.66
CA THR A 529 -18.95 -15.68 -6.36
C THR A 529 -18.92 -15.06 -7.76
N ASP A 530 -19.03 -15.89 -8.77
CA ASP A 530 -19.01 -15.48 -10.17
C ASP A 530 -20.16 -14.50 -10.47
N PHE A 531 -19.79 -13.36 -11.00
CA PHE A 531 -20.71 -12.33 -11.49
C PHE A 531 -20.97 -12.52 -12.99
N GLY A 532 -19.93 -12.93 -13.73
CA GLY A 532 -19.94 -13.15 -15.15
C GLY A 532 -18.75 -12.58 -15.89
N ASN A 533 -18.70 -12.84 -17.19
CA ASN A 533 -17.60 -12.46 -18.07
C ASN A 533 -17.91 -11.20 -18.88
N ILE A 534 -16.96 -10.30 -18.95
CA ILE A 534 -16.90 -9.18 -19.89
C ILE A 534 -16.08 -9.65 -21.09
N ILE A 535 -16.74 -9.85 -22.21
CA ILE A 535 -16.17 -10.37 -23.46
C ILE A 535 -16.53 -9.47 -24.65
N SER A 536 -16.04 -9.78 -25.83
CA SER A 536 -16.36 -9.04 -27.06
C SER A 536 -17.87 -8.93 -27.28
N GLY A 537 -18.34 -7.70 -27.50
CA GLY A 537 -19.76 -7.40 -27.64
C GLY A 537 -20.59 -7.40 -26.35
N THR A 538 -20.00 -7.71 -25.21
CA THR A 538 -20.65 -7.72 -23.91
C THR A 538 -19.84 -6.90 -22.92
N GLN A 539 -20.32 -5.73 -22.57
CA GLN A 539 -19.69 -4.84 -21.58
C GLN A 539 -20.51 -4.65 -20.30
N GLU A 540 -21.68 -5.25 -20.26
CA GLU A 540 -22.58 -5.25 -19.11
C GLU A 540 -22.94 -6.68 -18.72
N VAL A 541 -22.82 -6.98 -17.44
CA VAL A 541 -23.26 -8.24 -16.85
C VAL A 541 -24.24 -7.96 -15.71
N THR A 542 -25.38 -8.63 -15.71
CA THR A 542 -26.43 -8.45 -14.71
C THR A 542 -26.61 -9.69 -13.84
N LEU A 543 -26.81 -9.50 -12.54
CA LEU A 543 -27.09 -10.55 -11.58
C LEU A 543 -28.58 -10.92 -11.56
N ALA A 544 -28.86 -12.22 -11.42
CA ALA A 544 -30.21 -12.74 -11.29
C ALA A 544 -31.18 -12.14 -12.33
N SER A 545 -30.76 -12.08 -13.60
CA SER A 545 -31.54 -11.50 -14.71
C SER A 545 -32.01 -10.05 -14.46
N GLY A 546 -31.21 -9.27 -13.70
CA GLY A 546 -31.50 -7.89 -13.35
C GLY A 546 -32.22 -7.68 -12.01
N ALA A 547 -32.59 -8.74 -11.31
CA ALA A 547 -33.16 -8.63 -9.94
C ALA A 547 -32.11 -8.23 -8.91
N GLY A 548 -30.86 -8.62 -9.14
CA GLY A 548 -29.73 -8.32 -8.27
C GLY A 548 -29.60 -9.25 -7.07
N VAL A 549 -28.50 -9.06 -6.34
CA VAL A 549 -28.20 -9.76 -5.08
C VAL A 549 -28.29 -8.78 -3.92
N SER A 550 -28.88 -9.21 -2.81
CA SER A 550 -29.07 -8.36 -1.62
C SER A 550 -27.83 -8.34 -0.74
N GLY A 551 -27.47 -7.16 -0.26
CA GLY A 551 -26.41 -6.94 0.74
C GLY A 551 -26.34 -5.48 1.15
N LYS A 552 -25.61 -5.19 2.23
CA LYS A 552 -25.37 -3.81 2.70
C LYS A 552 -24.16 -3.20 2.04
N SER A 553 -23.18 -4.04 1.70
CA SER A 553 -21.95 -3.67 1.02
C SER A 553 -21.58 -4.71 -0.03
N ILE A 554 -20.72 -4.32 -0.98
CA ILE A 554 -20.19 -5.21 -2.01
C ILE A 554 -18.70 -4.93 -2.20
N GLN A 555 -17.96 -6.00 -2.43
CA GLN A 555 -16.59 -5.96 -2.92
C GLN A 555 -16.54 -6.66 -4.28
N ILE A 556 -15.80 -6.11 -5.23
CA ILE A 556 -15.63 -6.64 -6.58
C ILE A 556 -14.19 -7.08 -6.78
N ARG A 557 -14.02 -8.23 -7.40
CA ARG A 557 -12.75 -8.72 -7.94
C ARG A 557 -12.84 -8.80 -9.46
N GLU A 558 -11.86 -8.26 -10.12
CA GLU A 558 -11.68 -8.31 -11.56
C GLU A 558 -10.56 -9.29 -11.88
N ASN A 559 -10.87 -10.40 -12.53
CA ASN A 559 -9.91 -11.38 -13.02
C ASN A 559 -9.71 -11.13 -14.52
N TRP A 560 -8.55 -10.63 -14.87
CA TRP A 560 -8.17 -10.32 -16.25
C TRP A 560 -7.46 -11.51 -16.87
N ASN A 561 -7.85 -11.90 -18.07
CA ASN A 561 -7.29 -13.05 -18.75
C ASN A 561 -6.91 -12.71 -20.19
N ARG A 562 -5.69 -13.08 -20.60
CA ARG A 562 -5.28 -13.04 -21.99
C ARG A 562 -5.49 -14.39 -22.66
N SER A 563 -5.48 -14.39 -23.99
CA SER A 563 -5.47 -15.64 -24.76
C SER A 563 -4.27 -16.52 -24.41
N SER A 564 -4.51 -17.81 -24.27
CA SER A 564 -3.44 -18.79 -24.10
C SER A 564 -2.60 -18.97 -25.38
N GLY A 565 -3.16 -18.67 -26.54
CA GLY A 565 -2.50 -18.80 -27.84
C GLY A 565 -1.76 -17.54 -28.31
N ASP A 566 -2.05 -16.37 -27.76
CA ASP A 566 -1.46 -15.10 -28.18
C ASP A 566 -1.05 -14.24 -26.98
N SER A 567 0.21 -14.31 -26.58
CA SER A 567 0.74 -13.54 -25.48
C SER A 567 0.94 -12.05 -25.79
N SER A 568 0.75 -11.62 -27.03
CA SER A 568 0.90 -10.21 -27.44
C SER A 568 -0.36 -9.38 -27.27
N LYS A 569 -1.46 -9.98 -26.81
CA LYS A 569 -2.75 -9.31 -26.57
C LYS A 569 -3.15 -9.31 -25.10
N THR A 570 -3.89 -8.30 -24.70
CA THR A 570 -4.43 -8.15 -23.34
C THR A 570 -5.75 -7.39 -23.38
N PRO A 571 -6.73 -7.72 -22.51
CA PRO A 571 -7.87 -6.86 -22.29
C PRO A 571 -7.41 -5.47 -21.85
N GLN A 572 -8.16 -4.45 -22.23
CA GLN A 572 -7.89 -3.05 -21.84
C GLN A 572 -9.15 -2.41 -21.32
N ALA A 573 -9.08 -1.75 -20.16
CA ALA A 573 -10.23 -1.09 -19.55
C ALA A 573 -9.82 0.15 -18.75
N ASN A 574 -10.79 1.06 -18.51
CA ASN A 574 -10.55 2.30 -17.79
C ASN A 574 -11.24 2.33 -16.43
N SER A 575 -12.51 1.96 -16.37
CA SER A 575 -13.34 2.11 -15.16
C SER A 575 -14.38 1.01 -15.08
N LEU A 576 -14.79 0.71 -13.85
CA LEU A 576 -15.87 -0.20 -13.51
C LEU A 576 -17.04 0.60 -12.96
N GLU A 577 -18.23 0.41 -13.50
CA GLU A 577 -19.47 0.93 -12.97
C GLU A 577 -20.27 -0.19 -12.32
N VAL A 578 -20.64 -0.06 -11.05
CA VAL A 578 -21.52 -0.98 -10.31
C VAL A 578 -22.92 -0.41 -10.27
N MET A 579 -23.88 -1.18 -10.74
CA MET A 579 -25.28 -0.81 -10.76
C MET A 579 -26.00 -1.41 -9.56
N TYR A 580 -26.70 -0.58 -8.82
CA TYR A 580 -27.38 -0.99 -7.60
C TYR A 580 -28.68 -0.20 -7.36
N ARG A 581 -29.47 -0.67 -6.40
CA ARG A 581 -30.64 0.03 -5.87
C ARG A 581 -30.64 -0.11 -4.35
N LYS A 582 -30.54 0.98 -3.63
CA LYS A 582 -30.71 0.99 -2.17
C LYS A 582 -32.21 0.91 -1.84
N LYS A 583 -32.54 0.01 -0.92
CA LYS A 583 -33.89 -0.11 -0.39
C LYS A 583 -33.91 0.54 0.98
N ILE A 584 -34.24 1.82 0.99
CA ILE A 584 -34.43 2.54 2.24
C ILE A 584 -35.78 2.13 2.81
N ALA A 585 -35.81 1.70 4.06
CA ALA A 585 -37.06 1.40 4.74
C ALA A 585 -37.92 2.66 4.85
N SER A 586 -39.16 2.60 4.36
CA SER A 586 -40.11 3.68 4.56
C SER A 586 -40.46 3.78 6.05
N LEU A 587 -40.27 4.97 6.60
CA LEU A 587 -40.66 5.28 7.97
C LEU A 587 -42.17 5.46 8.05
N ARG A 588 -42.76 5.15 9.21
CA ARG A 588 -44.15 5.41 9.46
C ARG A 588 -44.34 6.81 10.02
N GLY A 589 -45.40 7.46 9.63
CA GLY A 589 -45.83 8.73 10.21
C GLY A 589 -47.29 8.64 10.67
N TRP A 590 -47.60 9.38 11.67
CA TRP A 590 -48.91 9.52 12.23
C TRP A 590 -49.26 11.01 12.37
N ARG A 591 -50.51 11.34 12.06
CA ARG A 591 -51.08 12.65 12.30
C ARG A 591 -52.44 12.49 12.93
N PHE A 592 -52.63 13.14 14.06
CA PHE A 592 -53.89 13.07 14.79
C PHE A 592 -54.05 14.30 15.69
N THR A 593 -55.29 14.48 16.16
CA THR A 593 -55.60 15.58 17.09
C THR A 593 -55.89 14.98 18.47
N VAL A 594 -55.20 15.42 19.50
CA VAL A 594 -55.45 15.07 20.89
C VAL A 594 -56.55 15.96 21.43
N ASP A 595 -57.59 15.35 21.99
CA ASP A 595 -58.71 16.05 22.68
C ASP A 595 -58.37 16.37 24.12
N VAL A 596 -57.68 17.49 24.32
CA VAL A 596 -57.16 17.91 25.62
C VAL A 596 -58.25 18.22 26.62
N ALA A 597 -59.37 18.81 26.17
CA ALA A 597 -60.45 19.18 27.04
C ALA A 597 -61.18 17.97 27.62
N ASN A 598 -61.54 16.98 26.74
CA ASN A 598 -62.19 15.74 27.20
C ASN A 598 -61.25 14.86 28.01
N MET A 599 -59.97 14.83 27.64
CA MET A 599 -58.96 14.08 28.38
C MET A 599 -58.76 14.63 29.79
N ALA A 600 -58.78 15.95 29.96
CA ALA A 600 -58.70 16.59 31.28
C ALA A 600 -59.85 16.19 32.19
N VAL A 601 -61.06 16.03 31.63
CA VAL A 601 -62.24 15.57 32.37
C VAL A 601 -62.15 14.09 32.70
N GLU A 602 -61.83 13.25 31.75
CA GLU A 602 -61.76 11.78 31.92
C GLU A 602 -60.66 11.34 32.89
N GLN A 603 -59.47 11.97 32.78
CA GLN A 603 -58.32 11.64 33.64
C GLN A 603 -58.23 12.47 34.91
N GLN A 604 -59.12 13.43 35.12
CA GLN A 604 -59.07 14.40 36.23
C GLN A 604 -57.71 15.15 36.27
N THR A 605 -57.12 15.43 35.13
CA THR A 605 -55.81 16.09 34.96
C THR A 605 -56.03 17.52 34.47
N PRO A 606 -55.44 18.56 35.03
CA PRO A 606 -55.57 19.92 34.50
C PRO A 606 -55.10 20.04 33.05
N ILE A 607 -55.82 20.80 32.23
CA ILE A 607 -55.51 21.03 30.82
C ILE A 607 -54.05 21.50 30.68
N ALA A 608 -53.60 22.42 31.56
CA ALA A 608 -52.24 22.92 31.56
C ALA A 608 -51.19 21.78 31.74
N THR A 609 -51.50 20.76 32.51
CA THR A 609 -50.61 19.61 32.70
C THR A 609 -50.51 18.75 31.42
N VAL A 610 -51.65 18.56 30.73
CA VAL A 610 -51.65 17.82 29.46
C VAL A 610 -50.83 18.55 28.39
N ILE A 611 -51.02 19.85 28.32
CA ILE A 611 -50.21 20.74 27.40
C ILE A 611 -48.72 20.65 27.74
N ALA A 612 -48.34 20.82 28.99
CA ALA A 612 -46.94 20.76 29.41
C ALA A 612 -46.30 19.40 29.14
N ASN A 613 -47.06 18.30 29.23
CA ASN A 613 -46.57 16.96 28.90
C ASN A 613 -46.31 16.81 27.38
N LEU A 614 -47.16 17.41 26.53
CA LEU A 614 -46.98 17.37 25.08
C LEU A 614 -45.79 18.28 24.63
N GLU A 615 -45.66 19.47 25.21
CA GLU A 615 -44.54 20.34 24.99
C GLU A 615 -43.21 19.69 25.46
N THR A 616 -43.24 18.99 26.58
CA THR A 616 -42.10 18.20 27.06
C THR A 616 -41.78 17.05 26.06
N ALA A 617 -42.78 16.38 25.52
CA ALA A 617 -42.57 15.32 24.54
C ALA A 617 -41.97 15.86 23.24
N GLU A 618 -42.36 17.07 22.79
CA GLU A 618 -41.77 17.73 21.63
C GLU A 618 -40.33 18.21 21.91
N ALA A 619 -40.07 18.76 23.08
CA ALA A 619 -38.78 19.33 23.47
C ALA A 619 -37.73 18.26 23.82
N ASN A 620 -38.13 17.01 24.07
CA ASN A 620 -37.25 15.96 24.50
C ASN A 620 -36.34 15.49 23.34
N VAL A 621 -35.03 15.52 23.56
CA VAL A 621 -34.02 14.99 22.63
C VAL A 621 -34.07 13.46 22.51
N PRO A 622 -34.27 12.64 23.58
CA PRO A 622 -34.53 11.23 23.42
C PRO A 622 -35.87 10.99 22.73
N LEU A 623 -35.88 10.06 21.77
CA LEU A 623 -37.08 9.67 21.04
C LEU A 623 -38.15 9.19 22.00
N GLN A 624 -39.44 9.52 21.70
CA GLN A 624 -40.59 9.16 22.50
C GLN A 624 -41.13 7.80 22.08
N ALA A 625 -41.42 6.94 23.05
CA ALA A 625 -42.12 5.67 22.78
C ALA A 625 -43.57 5.96 22.43
N PHE A 626 -44.06 5.42 21.30
CA PHE A 626 -45.41 5.62 20.81
C PHE A 626 -46.07 4.30 20.45
N GLU A 627 -47.31 4.11 20.89
CA GLU A 627 -48.16 3.00 20.50
C GLU A 627 -49.46 3.57 19.90
N ASP A 628 -49.72 3.26 18.65
CA ASP A 628 -50.94 3.73 17.95
C ASP A 628 -52.21 2.98 18.36
N LEU A 629 -52.05 1.90 19.12
CA LEU A 629 -53.07 1.15 19.83
C LEU A 629 -52.44 0.73 21.17
N PRO A 630 -53.10 0.99 22.31
CA PRO A 630 -52.59 0.59 23.62
C PRO A 630 -52.28 -0.92 23.68
N GLY A 631 -51.05 -1.26 24.06
CA GLY A 631 -50.56 -2.65 24.07
C GLY A 631 -50.21 -3.20 22.68
N GLY A 632 -50.10 -2.35 21.67
CA GLY A 632 -49.65 -2.69 20.32
C GLY A 632 -48.13 -2.67 20.16
N THR A 633 -47.68 -2.48 18.93
CA THR A 633 -46.24 -2.30 18.65
C THR A 633 -45.77 -0.93 19.13
N THR A 634 -44.69 -0.90 19.89
CA THR A 634 -44.03 0.36 20.30
C THR A 634 -43.14 0.84 19.17
N TYR A 635 -43.27 2.10 18.78
CA TYR A 635 -42.48 2.82 17.84
C TYR A 635 -41.70 3.90 18.59
N TYR A 636 -40.49 4.22 18.13
CA TYR A 636 -39.74 5.38 18.63
C TYR A 636 -39.93 6.52 17.65
N VAL A 637 -40.47 7.62 18.13
CA VAL A 637 -40.90 8.73 17.28
C VAL A 637 -40.31 10.07 17.71
N ASP A 638 -40.14 10.94 16.72
CA ASP A 638 -40.00 12.37 16.91
C ASP A 638 -41.42 12.99 16.92
N VAL A 639 -41.66 13.93 17.84
CA VAL A 639 -42.95 14.55 18.08
C VAL A 639 -42.89 15.99 17.62
N THR A 640 -43.86 16.41 16.81
CA THR A 640 -44.03 17.81 16.38
C THR A 640 -45.45 18.27 16.69
N ILE A 641 -45.59 19.38 17.40
CA ILE A 641 -46.85 20.04 17.59
C ILE A 641 -47.14 20.93 16.38
N LEU A 642 -48.18 20.59 15.63
CA LEU A 642 -48.57 21.37 14.44
C LEU A 642 -49.39 22.60 14.75
N GLY A 643 -50.11 22.60 15.89
CA GLY A 643 -50.91 23.71 16.33
C GLY A 643 -51.90 23.38 17.45
N TRP A 644 -52.36 24.41 18.10
CA TRP A 644 -53.32 24.39 19.19
C TRP A 644 -54.65 24.85 18.64
N LEU A 645 -55.76 24.19 19.06
CA LEU A 645 -57.11 24.43 18.55
C LEU A 645 -58.07 24.81 19.68
N ASP A 646 -58.97 25.73 19.39
CA ASP A 646 -60.08 26.07 20.29
C ASP A 646 -61.23 25.00 20.21
N GLU A 647 -62.31 25.23 20.95
CA GLU A 647 -63.49 24.34 20.94
C GLU A 647 -64.17 24.24 19.56
N HIS A 648 -63.94 25.26 18.73
CA HIS A 648 -64.48 25.30 17.35
C HIS A 648 -63.47 24.79 16.29
N GLY A 649 -62.30 24.30 16.71
CA GLY A 649 -61.31 23.76 15.82
C GLY A 649 -60.48 24.87 15.10
N ARG A 650 -60.46 26.10 15.59
CA ARG A 650 -59.68 27.19 15.03
C ARG A 650 -58.30 27.23 15.69
N SER A 651 -57.27 27.56 14.90
CA SER A 651 -55.92 27.69 15.40
C SER A 651 -55.82 28.82 16.43
N VAL A 652 -55.18 28.54 17.57
CA VAL A 652 -54.98 29.47 18.70
C VAL A 652 -53.49 29.67 18.89
N SER A 653 -53.07 30.93 19.09
CA SER A 653 -51.69 31.27 19.44
C SER A 653 -51.51 31.18 20.96
N VAL A 654 -50.56 30.36 21.40
CA VAL A 654 -50.26 30.15 22.84
C VAL A 654 -49.54 31.41 23.44
N TYR A 655 -49.05 32.30 22.61
CA TYR A 655 -48.19 33.42 23.01
C TYR A 655 -48.90 34.76 23.16
N GLU A 656 -50.16 34.88 22.73
CA GLU A 656 -50.83 36.19 22.67
C GLU A 656 -51.89 36.45 23.76
N ASP A 657 -52.38 35.38 24.45
CA ASP A 657 -53.41 35.56 25.48
C ASP A 657 -53.13 34.85 26.80
N ALA A 658 -53.45 35.47 27.89
CA ALA A 658 -53.18 35.00 29.26
C ALA A 658 -53.88 33.68 29.66
N GLU A 659 -54.90 33.24 28.96
CA GLU A 659 -55.55 31.93 29.07
C GLU A 659 -56.17 31.51 27.71
N PRO A 660 -55.40 30.92 26.82
CA PRO A 660 -55.97 30.42 25.59
C PRO A 660 -56.98 29.28 25.88
N ASN A 661 -58.17 29.39 25.32
CA ASN A 661 -59.20 28.36 25.44
C ASN A 661 -58.84 27.16 24.53
N ILE A 662 -57.78 26.44 24.91
CA ILE A 662 -57.28 25.28 24.17
C ILE A 662 -58.12 24.09 24.50
N SER A 663 -58.78 23.51 23.47
CA SER A 663 -59.57 22.30 23.59
C SER A 663 -58.89 21.09 22.94
N ALA A 664 -58.00 21.31 21.96
CA ALA A 664 -57.32 20.21 21.28
C ALA A 664 -55.95 20.64 20.78
N VAL A 665 -55.08 19.65 20.51
CA VAL A 665 -53.74 19.80 19.98
C VAL A 665 -53.54 18.89 18.76
N GLN A 666 -53.03 19.44 17.66
CA GLN A 666 -52.69 18.68 16.48
C GLN A 666 -51.24 18.21 16.51
N LEU A 667 -51.00 16.92 16.46
CA LEU A 667 -49.68 16.31 16.52
C LEU A 667 -49.34 15.64 15.19
N GLN A 668 -48.07 15.72 14.87
CA GLN A 668 -47.40 14.89 13.87
C GLN A 668 -46.30 14.08 14.54
N LEU A 669 -46.30 12.78 14.33
CA LEU A 669 -45.25 11.88 14.81
C LEU A 669 -44.56 11.26 13.60
N GLN A 670 -43.25 11.14 13.70
CA GLN A 670 -42.43 10.49 12.68
C GLN A 670 -41.56 9.43 13.34
N GLU A 671 -41.68 8.19 12.88
CA GLU A 671 -40.79 7.10 13.28
C GLU A 671 -39.35 7.47 12.92
N VAL A 672 -38.40 7.24 13.86
CA VAL A 672 -36.96 7.40 13.66
C VAL A 672 -36.33 6.04 13.86
N LEU A 673 -35.55 5.61 12.87
CA LEU A 673 -34.84 4.32 12.89
C LEU A 673 -33.51 4.40 13.64
#